data_27b65b54fbecb9489be4f1e92013b468
#
_entry.id   27b65b54fbecb9489be4f1e92013b468
#
_cell.length_a   1.000
_cell.length_b   1.000
_cell.length_c   1.000
_cell.angle_alpha   90.00
_cell.angle_beta   90.00
_cell.angle_gamma   90.00
#
_symmetry.space_group_name_H-M   'P 1'
#
loop_
_entity.id
_entity.type
_entity.pdbx_description
1 polymer ?
#
loop_
_entity_poly.entity_id
_entity_poly.type
_entity_poly.pdbx_seq_one_letter_code
_entity_poly.pdbx_strand_id
1 'polypeptide(L)'
;MMKRSNLWMLATILACGLVMASCLDEQIDKPSTTEPEQTSAKDPGKWWINENNMDKTVNPGDNFFMYCNGSWWKNTTIPQGKNYVDQFTNVKPTFQERIGSLDNPNLQTFLTHLKWADDGSEAAIAGQRLYDDVLAQSGLNEAKTKEDVLRAFGRMAAMGVCPGAWLEPMFIDGKVCLYAKYYLEEEMVEPVIDGLDLAIPDQPSLLQMMQDDPSLQSHLVPLAGRSGTRAVPDDCLPLRYIVEGMGFDPKDVYFLDDYYKKKNVQNESIDYSVKRDKRDYNETFSLALSIEKLKKAVLHYYGLDYGFISQKTRAAYDEQYMKENELSPSETSKVGMKALVAVMALNYTSYMNAKVVADQMVPKSLKEEYLKYCEELRTVFAQRIKANEWMSEGSKKNALEKLEAMVFNVGYPDKWVEEALPDLSKSKSLIEDIYSFRKSRVNLLKAIIGKTRQEASFTVMLMNGLPLSKENAEYFSFYNAITIFPYYLLPPRHDPAQSLAINYAYLYVFGHEMTHGFDTNGSQYDKNGDYREGGIWASEADKAEFDRRAGLLVKWFGSFDVLPDEMPGVKAEGKVTLPENIADLGGIEIAWQAYINRLQADGYTGQELKLMKQRFFLAYANEWCAKYGQKHVDYFSFGKERSEGPDPHSLNKERVNGILPNMDDWYDLFGVKPGDKLYLAPADRIHIW
;
A
#
# COMPACT_ATOMS: atom_id res chain seq x y z
N MET A 1 25.21 -10.00 7.45
CA MET A 1 24.17 -10.30 8.45
C MET A 1 22.76 -9.82 8.00
N MET A 2 22.60 -9.42 6.74
CA MET A 2 21.31 -8.94 6.16
C MET A 2 20.53 -10.01 5.37
N LYS A 3 20.81 -11.29 5.54
CA LYS A 3 20.30 -12.36 4.66
C LYS A 3 19.07 -13.14 5.15
N ARG A 4 18.43 -12.78 6.27
CA ARG A 4 17.28 -13.55 6.80
C ARG A 4 15.90 -12.87 6.71
N SER A 5 15.83 -11.56 6.49
CA SER A 5 14.55 -10.82 6.50
C SER A 5 13.72 -11.00 5.24
N ASN A 6 14.35 -11.07 4.07
CA ASN A 6 13.65 -11.24 2.79
C ASN A 6 12.99 -12.63 2.61
N LEU A 7 13.48 -13.63 3.35
CA LEU A 7 12.92 -15.00 3.30
C LEU A 7 11.55 -15.09 3.99
N TRP A 8 11.28 -14.24 4.99
CA TRP A 8 10.00 -14.24 5.72
C TRP A 8 8.88 -13.55 4.94
N MET A 9 9.18 -12.46 4.27
CA MET A 9 8.20 -11.78 3.41
C MET A 9 7.78 -12.67 2.24
N LEU A 10 8.72 -13.41 1.68
CA LEU A 10 8.48 -14.42 0.64
C LEU A 10 7.73 -15.65 1.15
N ALA A 11 7.97 -16.09 2.38
CA ALA A 11 7.25 -17.21 2.99
C ALA A 11 5.78 -16.86 3.26
N THR A 12 5.48 -15.62 3.61
CA THR A 12 4.10 -15.15 3.83
C THR A 12 3.33 -15.06 2.51
N ILE A 13 3.99 -14.65 1.43
CA ILE A 13 3.41 -14.58 0.08
C ILE A 13 3.19 -15.98 -0.51
N LEU A 14 4.10 -16.92 -0.26
CA LEU A 14 3.97 -18.32 -0.70
C LEU A 14 2.93 -19.11 0.13
N ALA A 15 2.76 -18.79 1.42
CA ALA A 15 1.74 -19.41 2.25
C ALA A 15 0.31 -19.08 1.78
N CYS A 16 0.09 -17.86 1.24
CA CYS A 16 -1.21 -17.49 0.66
C CYS A 16 -1.52 -18.18 -0.67
N GLY A 17 -0.50 -18.65 -1.42
CA GLY A 17 -0.69 -19.29 -2.72
C GLY A 17 -0.76 -20.82 -2.71
N LEU A 18 -0.29 -21.49 -1.66
CA LEU A 18 -0.11 -22.95 -1.62
C LEU A 18 -1.09 -23.71 -0.70
N VAL A 19 -1.94 -23.02 0.06
CA VAL A 19 -2.95 -23.68 0.93
C VAL A 19 -4.20 -24.15 0.17
N MET A 20 -4.25 -23.98 -1.14
CA MET A 20 -5.45 -24.16 -1.97
C MET A 20 -5.73 -25.60 -2.45
N ALA A 21 -5.10 -26.62 -1.90
CA ALA A 21 -5.27 -27.99 -2.46
C ALA A 21 -5.72 -29.07 -1.48
N SER A 22 -6.12 -28.77 -0.26
CA SER A 22 -6.71 -29.81 0.59
C SER A 22 -7.63 -29.21 1.64
N CYS A 23 -8.91 -29.34 1.49
CA CYS A 23 -9.98 -29.52 2.46
C CYS A 23 -11.32 -29.08 1.88
N LEU A 24 -11.94 -29.96 1.14
CA LEU A 24 -13.39 -29.97 0.94
C LEU A 24 -13.92 -31.14 1.80
N ASP A 25 -14.74 -30.78 2.72
CA ASP A 25 -15.70 -31.51 3.54
C ASP A 25 -15.45 -31.35 5.04
N GLU A 26 -16.13 -30.34 5.61
CA GLU A 26 -16.68 -30.45 6.95
C GLU A 26 -17.82 -29.42 7.11
N GLN A 27 -18.89 -29.89 7.71
CA GLN A 27 -20.19 -29.23 7.85
C GLN A 27 -20.08 -27.89 8.62
N ILE A 28 -20.74 -26.88 8.07
CA ILE A 28 -20.86 -25.53 8.66
C ILE A 28 -21.79 -25.62 9.87
N ASP A 29 -21.24 -25.58 11.08
CA ASP A 29 -22.00 -25.29 12.28
C ASP A 29 -22.39 -23.77 12.28
N LYS A 30 -23.69 -23.52 12.21
CA LYS A 30 -24.26 -22.20 12.35
C LYS A 30 -23.98 -21.66 13.76
N PRO A 31 -23.56 -20.38 13.90
CA PRO A 31 -23.43 -19.80 15.22
C PRO A 31 -24.77 -19.80 15.93
N SER A 32 -24.74 -20.20 17.18
CA SER A 32 -25.87 -20.24 18.12
C SER A 32 -26.52 -18.85 18.20
N THR A 33 -27.75 -18.77 17.74
CA THR A 33 -28.61 -17.59 17.90
C THR A 33 -29.02 -17.46 19.36
N THR A 34 -28.48 -16.51 20.08
CA THR A 34 -29.03 -16.01 21.33
C THR A 34 -29.74 -14.68 21.08
N GLU A 35 -30.90 -14.62 21.59
CA GLU A 35 -32.05 -13.73 21.60
C GLU A 35 -31.99 -12.23 21.30
N PRO A 36 -33.17 -11.61 21.17
CA PRO A 36 -33.41 -10.53 20.21
C PRO A 36 -32.94 -9.18 20.70
N GLU A 37 -32.27 -8.56 19.82
CA GLU A 37 -31.91 -7.16 19.78
C GLU A 37 -33.11 -6.24 19.99
N GLN A 38 -32.96 -5.28 20.89
CA GLN A 38 -33.79 -4.08 20.88
C GLN A 38 -33.39 -3.23 19.65
N THR A 39 -34.05 -3.49 18.53
CA THR A 39 -33.99 -2.56 17.42
C THR A 39 -34.79 -1.31 17.78
N SER A 40 -34.20 -0.12 17.67
CA SER A 40 -34.94 1.13 17.67
C SER A 40 -35.81 1.16 16.42
N ALA A 41 -37.02 1.73 16.51
CA ALA A 41 -37.90 1.91 15.35
C ALA A 41 -37.25 2.78 14.24
N LYS A 42 -36.23 3.58 14.60
CA LYS A 42 -35.49 4.48 13.71
C LYS A 42 -34.15 3.88 13.23
N ASP A 43 -33.62 2.88 13.94
CA ASP A 43 -32.44 2.11 13.54
C ASP A 43 -32.85 0.64 13.39
N PRO A 44 -33.32 0.23 12.20
CA PRO A 44 -33.70 -1.18 11.95
C PRO A 44 -32.48 -2.10 11.88
N GLY A 45 -31.27 -1.54 11.91
CA GLY A 45 -30.01 -2.30 11.80
C GLY A 45 -29.75 -3.14 13.04
N LYS A 46 -29.05 -4.27 12.83
CA LYS A 46 -28.72 -5.21 13.88
C LYS A 46 -27.55 -4.74 14.72
N TRP A 47 -27.74 -4.78 16.05
CA TRP A 47 -26.67 -4.63 17.01
C TRP A 47 -26.06 -6.01 17.27
N TRP A 48 -24.98 -6.37 16.54
CA TRP A 48 -24.35 -7.69 16.63
C TRP A 48 -23.20 -7.77 17.64
N ILE A 49 -22.84 -6.68 18.29
CA ILE A 49 -21.78 -6.67 19.30
C ILE A 49 -22.24 -7.48 20.51
N ASN A 50 -21.47 -8.50 20.84
CA ASN A 50 -21.78 -9.37 21.96
C ASN A 50 -21.44 -8.70 23.29
N GLU A 51 -22.43 -8.22 24.02
CA GLU A 51 -22.26 -7.56 25.30
C GLU A 51 -21.68 -8.49 26.39
N ASN A 52 -21.72 -9.81 26.23
CA ASN A 52 -21.06 -10.76 27.14
C ASN A 52 -19.52 -10.67 27.05
N ASN A 53 -18.99 -10.03 26.02
CA ASN A 53 -17.55 -9.74 25.89
C ASN A 53 -17.12 -8.62 26.85
N MET A 54 -18.06 -7.83 27.37
CA MET A 54 -17.81 -6.74 28.30
C MET A 54 -17.47 -7.26 29.71
N ASP A 55 -16.62 -6.54 30.40
CA ASP A 55 -16.37 -6.75 31.83
C ASP A 55 -16.91 -5.57 32.65
N LYS A 56 -18.18 -5.67 33.04
CA LYS A 56 -18.88 -4.61 33.81
C LYS A 56 -18.33 -4.39 35.24
N THR A 57 -17.35 -5.19 35.67
CA THR A 57 -16.62 -4.98 36.94
C THR A 57 -15.51 -3.95 36.79
N VAL A 58 -15.07 -3.66 35.57
CA VAL A 58 -14.07 -2.64 35.29
C VAL A 58 -14.74 -1.28 35.23
N ASN A 59 -14.15 -0.28 35.93
CA ASN A 59 -14.61 1.11 35.81
C ASN A 59 -14.27 1.63 34.39
N PRO A 60 -15.25 2.09 33.58
CA PRO A 60 -14.99 2.62 32.23
C PRO A 60 -14.00 3.79 32.23
N GLY A 61 -13.97 4.61 33.29
CA GLY A 61 -13.02 5.70 33.44
C GLY A 61 -11.60 5.28 33.82
N ASP A 62 -11.38 4.01 34.20
CA ASP A 62 -10.05 3.49 34.49
C ASP A 62 -9.45 2.71 33.31
N ASN A 63 -10.31 2.01 32.55
CA ASN A 63 -9.87 1.23 31.39
C ASN A 63 -11.07 0.89 30.48
N PHE A 64 -11.37 1.76 29.52
CA PHE A 64 -12.53 1.58 28.68
C PHE A 64 -12.41 0.38 27.72
N PHE A 65 -11.19 0.12 27.22
CA PHE A 65 -10.93 -1.08 26.42
C PHE A 65 -11.31 -2.36 27.16
N MET A 66 -10.88 -2.51 28.41
CA MET A 66 -11.20 -3.67 29.23
C MET A 66 -12.66 -3.68 29.71
N TYR A 67 -13.26 -2.53 29.92
CA TYR A 67 -14.71 -2.45 30.17
C TYR A 67 -15.51 -3.05 29.02
N CYS A 68 -15.16 -2.72 27.76
CA CYS A 68 -15.86 -3.20 26.57
C CYS A 68 -15.49 -4.64 26.18
N ASN A 69 -14.23 -5.06 26.38
CA ASN A 69 -13.68 -6.30 25.82
C ASN A 69 -13.10 -7.26 26.90
N GLY A 70 -13.20 -6.93 28.18
CA GLY A 70 -12.48 -7.61 29.23
C GLY A 70 -12.82 -9.06 29.45
N SER A 71 -14.11 -9.45 29.33
CA SER A 71 -14.52 -10.85 29.41
C SER A 71 -14.00 -11.64 28.22
N TRP A 72 -14.07 -11.08 26.99
CA TRP A 72 -13.46 -11.70 25.81
C TRP A 72 -11.95 -11.85 25.97
N TRP A 73 -11.24 -10.80 26.43
CA TRP A 73 -9.80 -10.83 26.69
C TRP A 73 -9.41 -11.96 27.65
N LYS A 74 -10.13 -12.10 28.77
CA LYS A 74 -9.86 -13.13 29.79
C LYS A 74 -10.07 -14.53 29.25
N ASN A 75 -11.13 -14.73 28.45
CA ASN A 75 -11.56 -16.05 27.98
C ASN A 75 -10.89 -16.47 26.65
N THR A 76 -10.24 -15.55 25.94
CA THR A 76 -9.60 -15.83 24.65
C THR A 76 -8.14 -16.25 24.88
N THR A 77 -7.76 -17.34 24.20
CA THR A 77 -6.37 -17.81 24.15
C THR A 77 -5.77 -17.45 22.79
N ILE A 78 -4.55 -16.88 22.79
CA ILE A 78 -3.82 -16.68 21.55
C ILE A 78 -3.47 -18.04 20.96
N PRO A 79 -3.82 -18.31 19.69
CA PRO A 79 -3.54 -19.61 19.07
C PRO A 79 -2.06 -19.96 19.06
N GLN A 80 -1.74 -21.24 19.15
CA GLN A 80 -0.35 -21.72 19.12
C GLN A 80 0.37 -21.22 17.86
N GLY A 81 1.57 -20.66 18.03
CA GLY A 81 2.35 -20.12 16.91
C GLY A 81 1.94 -18.71 16.45
N LYS A 82 0.90 -18.13 17.08
CA LYS A 82 0.52 -16.73 16.88
C LYS A 82 0.95 -15.86 18.07
N ASN A 83 1.09 -14.55 17.84
CA ASN A 83 1.41 -13.57 18.89
C ASN A 83 0.24 -12.60 19.15
N TYR A 84 -0.83 -12.75 18.37
CA TYR A 84 -1.96 -11.83 18.30
C TYR A 84 -3.22 -12.61 17.90
N VAL A 85 -4.36 -12.18 18.41
CA VAL A 85 -5.70 -12.61 18.01
C VAL A 85 -6.68 -11.47 18.23
N ASP A 86 -7.54 -11.21 17.25
CA ASP A 86 -8.64 -10.25 17.33
C ASP A 86 -10.00 -10.96 17.21
N GLN A 87 -11.06 -10.19 17.37
CA GLN A 87 -12.41 -10.71 17.27
C GLN A 87 -12.78 -11.26 15.88
N PHE A 88 -12.05 -10.86 14.83
CA PHE A 88 -12.29 -11.26 13.44
C PHE A 88 -11.45 -12.48 13.03
N THR A 89 -10.42 -12.84 13.80
CA THR A 89 -9.47 -13.92 13.46
C THR A 89 -10.15 -15.26 13.19
N ASN A 90 -11.28 -15.56 13.88
CA ASN A 90 -12.00 -16.81 13.75
C ASN A 90 -13.29 -16.70 12.91
N VAL A 91 -13.53 -15.56 12.27
CA VAL A 91 -14.69 -15.41 11.37
C VAL A 91 -14.39 -16.15 10.06
N LYS A 92 -15.19 -17.17 9.75
CA LYS A 92 -15.03 -18.01 8.55
C LYS A 92 -16.17 -17.80 7.57
N PRO A 93 -15.90 -17.86 6.24
CA PRO A 93 -14.57 -17.83 5.65
C PRO A 93 -13.87 -16.48 5.86
N THR A 94 -12.56 -16.51 6.06
CA THR A 94 -11.77 -15.27 6.15
C THR A 94 -11.81 -14.51 4.83
N PHE A 95 -11.44 -13.24 4.86
CA PHE A 95 -11.36 -12.44 3.64
C PHE A 95 -10.42 -13.06 2.61
N GLN A 96 -9.26 -13.59 3.05
CA GLN A 96 -8.31 -14.28 2.19
C GLN A 96 -8.85 -15.58 1.60
N GLU A 97 -9.57 -16.37 2.37
CA GLU A 97 -10.26 -17.58 1.88
C GLU A 97 -11.30 -17.23 0.81
N ARG A 98 -12.04 -16.13 0.99
CA ARG A 98 -13.00 -15.62 0.00
C ARG A 98 -12.31 -15.17 -1.29
N ILE A 99 -11.22 -14.40 -1.19
CA ILE A 99 -10.40 -14.00 -2.34
C ILE A 99 -9.91 -15.27 -3.09
N GLY A 100 -9.40 -16.23 -2.33
CA GLY A 100 -8.87 -17.49 -2.89
C GLY A 100 -9.92 -18.34 -3.60
N SER A 101 -11.21 -18.18 -3.29
CA SER A 101 -12.30 -18.91 -3.93
C SER A 101 -12.84 -18.28 -5.22
N LEU A 102 -12.31 -17.09 -5.61
CA LEU A 102 -12.77 -16.40 -6.82
C LEU A 102 -12.36 -17.15 -8.09
N ASP A 103 -13.25 -17.16 -9.06
CA ASP A 103 -12.95 -17.71 -10.39
C ASP A 103 -12.04 -16.75 -11.17
N ASN A 104 -10.81 -17.20 -11.42
CA ASN A 104 -9.80 -16.44 -12.15
C ASN A 104 -9.07 -17.35 -13.16
N PRO A 105 -9.64 -17.57 -14.36
CA PRO A 105 -9.05 -18.45 -15.36
C PRO A 105 -7.64 -18.04 -15.79
N ASN A 106 -7.35 -16.74 -15.89
CA ASN A 106 -6.02 -16.26 -16.24
C ASN A 106 -4.98 -16.61 -15.17
N LEU A 107 -5.33 -16.43 -13.88
CA LEU A 107 -4.45 -16.83 -12.79
C LEU A 107 -4.22 -18.35 -12.78
N GLN A 108 -5.26 -19.14 -13.02
CA GLN A 108 -5.13 -20.61 -13.07
C GLN A 108 -4.26 -21.06 -14.25
N THR A 109 -4.40 -20.44 -15.42
CA THR A 109 -3.51 -20.68 -16.56
C THR A 109 -2.06 -20.38 -16.22
N PHE A 110 -1.81 -19.21 -15.67
CA PHE A 110 -0.47 -18.80 -15.23
C PHE A 110 0.14 -19.77 -14.21
N LEU A 111 -0.61 -20.15 -13.16
CA LEU A 111 -0.14 -21.12 -12.15
C LEU A 111 0.12 -22.49 -12.75
N THR A 112 -0.65 -22.90 -13.76
CA THR A 112 -0.43 -24.16 -14.50
C THR A 112 0.89 -24.10 -15.28
N HIS A 113 1.13 -23.03 -16.03
CA HIS A 113 2.37 -22.85 -16.77
C HIS A 113 3.59 -22.71 -15.85
N LEU A 114 3.43 -22.05 -14.72
CA LEU A 114 4.46 -21.97 -13.70
C LEU A 114 4.86 -23.36 -13.16
N LYS A 115 3.84 -24.21 -12.91
CA LYS A 115 4.09 -25.60 -12.49
C LYS A 115 4.79 -26.40 -13.58
N TRP A 116 4.41 -26.26 -14.84
CA TRP A 116 5.10 -26.92 -15.95
C TRP A 116 6.55 -26.50 -16.09
N ALA A 117 6.84 -25.21 -15.92
CA ALA A 117 8.20 -24.72 -15.91
C ALA A 117 9.01 -25.32 -14.76
N ASP A 118 8.43 -25.51 -13.57
CA ASP A 118 9.07 -26.17 -12.44
C ASP A 118 9.34 -27.66 -12.71
N ASP A 119 8.41 -28.35 -13.36
CA ASP A 119 8.53 -29.78 -13.69
C ASP A 119 9.38 -30.05 -14.95
N GLY A 120 9.90 -29.00 -15.60
CA GLY A 120 10.69 -29.12 -16.82
C GLY A 120 9.89 -29.47 -18.07
N SER A 121 8.56 -29.34 -18.04
CA SER A 121 7.64 -29.71 -19.11
C SER A 121 7.21 -28.57 -20.01
N GLU A 122 7.82 -27.38 -19.88
CA GLU A 122 7.50 -26.22 -20.70
C GLU A 122 7.79 -26.47 -22.18
N ALA A 123 6.84 -26.14 -23.05
CA ALA A 123 6.98 -26.33 -24.49
C ALA A 123 7.93 -25.27 -25.09
N ALA A 124 9.21 -25.64 -25.26
CA ALA A 124 10.24 -24.77 -25.83
C ALA A 124 9.87 -24.21 -27.23
N ILE A 125 8.99 -24.89 -27.97
CA ILE A 125 8.57 -24.49 -29.32
C ILE A 125 7.74 -23.21 -29.32
N ALA A 126 6.87 -23.00 -28.32
CA ALA A 126 6.04 -21.80 -28.22
C ALA A 126 6.90 -20.57 -27.92
N GLY A 127 7.92 -20.73 -27.06
CA GLY A 127 8.84 -19.66 -26.71
C GLY A 127 9.73 -19.22 -27.91
N GLN A 128 10.22 -20.13 -28.71
CA GLN A 128 11.02 -19.78 -29.90
C GLN A 128 10.19 -18.97 -30.91
N ARG A 129 8.93 -19.34 -31.11
CA ARG A 129 8.02 -18.59 -32.00
C ARG A 129 7.79 -17.18 -31.50
N LEU A 130 7.56 -16.98 -30.20
CA LEU A 130 7.41 -15.66 -29.62
C LEU A 130 8.68 -14.82 -29.83
N TYR A 131 9.86 -15.42 -29.63
CA TYR A 131 11.15 -14.76 -29.86
C TYR A 131 11.25 -14.24 -31.30
N ASP A 132 10.99 -15.12 -32.27
CA ASP A 132 11.07 -14.78 -33.69
C ASP A 132 10.06 -13.69 -34.08
N ASP A 133 8.83 -13.79 -33.58
CA ASP A 133 7.75 -12.81 -33.81
C ASP A 133 8.08 -11.42 -33.27
N VAL A 134 8.60 -11.34 -32.04
CA VAL A 134 9.00 -10.07 -31.44
C VAL A 134 10.16 -9.43 -32.20
N LEU A 135 11.15 -10.22 -32.57
CA LEU A 135 12.30 -9.73 -33.32
C LEU A 135 11.88 -9.20 -34.70
N ALA A 136 11.03 -9.94 -35.42
CA ALA A 136 10.50 -9.51 -36.72
C ALA A 136 9.68 -8.22 -36.64
N GLN A 137 8.84 -8.09 -35.63
CA GLN A 137 7.98 -6.91 -35.46
C GLN A 137 8.74 -5.68 -34.89
N SER A 138 9.88 -5.86 -34.30
CA SER A 138 10.68 -4.76 -33.72
C SER A 138 11.26 -3.83 -34.78
N GLY A 139 11.55 -4.31 -35.97
CA GLY A 139 12.26 -3.59 -37.03
C GLY A 139 13.76 -3.40 -36.72
N LEU A 140 14.32 -4.21 -35.82
CA LEU A 140 15.73 -4.12 -35.43
C LEU A 140 16.67 -4.42 -36.61
N ASN A 141 16.30 -5.40 -37.45
CA ASN A 141 17.12 -5.80 -38.59
C ASN A 141 17.19 -4.69 -39.66
N GLU A 142 16.10 -3.94 -39.84
CA GLU A 142 15.94 -2.85 -40.79
C GLU A 142 16.52 -1.52 -40.32
N ALA A 143 16.90 -1.41 -39.07
CA ALA A 143 17.42 -0.19 -38.43
C ALA A 143 18.72 0.27 -39.11
N LYS A 144 18.75 1.54 -39.55
CA LYS A 144 19.86 2.16 -40.29
C LYS A 144 20.65 3.18 -39.48
N THR A 145 20.07 3.68 -38.40
CA THR A 145 20.70 4.62 -37.45
C THR A 145 20.74 4.01 -36.06
N LYS A 146 21.55 4.56 -35.16
CA LYS A 146 21.64 4.14 -33.76
C LYS A 146 20.31 4.42 -33.04
N GLU A 147 19.71 5.54 -33.34
CA GLU A 147 18.41 5.96 -32.86
C GLU A 147 17.32 4.96 -33.26
N ASP A 148 17.38 4.43 -34.50
CA ASP A 148 16.44 3.41 -34.96
C ASP A 148 16.63 2.09 -34.19
N VAL A 149 17.86 1.70 -33.88
CA VAL A 149 18.16 0.52 -33.08
C VAL A 149 17.58 0.65 -31.68
N LEU A 150 17.74 1.83 -31.04
CA LEU A 150 17.20 2.08 -29.70
C LEU A 150 15.67 2.16 -29.71
N ARG A 151 15.08 2.76 -30.75
CA ARG A 151 13.61 2.72 -30.93
C ARG A 151 13.10 1.30 -31.21
N ALA A 152 13.84 0.48 -31.94
CA ALA A 152 13.50 -0.94 -32.11
C ALA A 152 13.50 -1.66 -30.75
N PHE A 153 14.49 -1.43 -29.93
CA PHE A 153 14.51 -1.96 -28.56
C PHE A 153 13.31 -1.48 -27.73
N GLY A 154 12.95 -0.21 -27.84
CA GLY A 154 11.71 0.31 -27.20
C GLY A 154 10.44 -0.40 -27.70
N ARG A 155 10.33 -0.69 -29.02
CA ARG A 155 9.22 -1.50 -29.56
C ARG A 155 9.21 -2.91 -29.00
N MET A 156 10.36 -3.54 -28.85
CA MET A 156 10.46 -4.86 -28.19
C MET A 156 9.96 -4.79 -26.75
N ALA A 157 10.32 -3.74 -26.01
CA ALA A 157 9.82 -3.50 -24.66
C ALA A 157 8.30 -3.32 -24.62
N ALA A 158 7.71 -2.62 -25.59
CA ALA A 158 6.25 -2.48 -25.73
C ALA A 158 5.55 -3.83 -26.05
N MET A 159 6.27 -4.81 -26.57
CA MET A 159 5.77 -6.16 -26.82
C MET A 159 5.99 -7.13 -25.65
N GLY A 160 6.62 -6.67 -24.55
CA GLY A 160 6.79 -7.48 -23.35
C GLY A 160 8.22 -7.95 -23.06
N VAL A 161 9.20 -7.56 -23.89
CA VAL A 161 10.62 -7.72 -23.52
C VAL A 161 10.88 -6.87 -22.28
N CYS A 162 11.74 -7.36 -21.39
CA CYS A 162 12.18 -6.52 -20.27
C CYS A 162 12.81 -5.24 -20.83
N PRO A 163 12.21 -4.08 -20.57
CA PRO A 163 12.76 -2.84 -21.09
C PRO A 163 14.02 -2.52 -20.31
N GLY A 164 15.12 -2.26 -20.89
CA GLY A 164 16.32 -1.78 -20.19
C GLY A 164 16.10 -0.51 -19.36
N ALA A 165 14.88 -0.04 -19.28
CA ALA A 165 14.37 0.99 -18.40
C ALA A 165 13.00 0.56 -17.85
N TRP A 166 12.83 0.62 -16.54
CA TRP A 166 11.55 0.42 -15.88
C TRP A 166 10.82 1.76 -15.77
N LEU A 167 9.57 1.80 -16.22
CA LEU A 167 8.73 2.97 -16.14
C LEU A 167 7.70 2.80 -15.03
N GLU A 168 7.72 3.71 -14.06
CA GLU A 168 6.75 3.77 -12.96
C GLU A 168 5.85 4.99 -13.13
N PRO A 169 4.52 4.85 -12.98
CA PRO A 169 3.62 5.98 -13.00
C PRO A 169 3.72 6.77 -11.68
N MET A 170 3.71 8.09 -11.80
CA MET A 170 3.69 9.01 -10.67
C MET A 170 2.87 10.25 -11.02
N PHE A 171 2.56 11.07 -10.02
CA PHE A 171 1.90 12.36 -10.26
C PHE A 171 2.90 13.50 -10.11
N ILE A 172 2.91 14.41 -11.09
CA ILE A 172 3.62 15.69 -11.06
C ILE A 172 2.61 16.75 -11.48
N ASP A 173 2.47 17.82 -10.71
CA ASP A 173 1.46 18.87 -10.93
C ASP A 173 0.04 18.30 -11.13
N GLY A 174 -0.30 17.24 -10.41
CA GLY A 174 -1.62 16.60 -10.41
C GLY A 174 -1.93 15.76 -11.65
N LYS A 175 -0.96 15.47 -12.52
CA LYS A 175 -1.11 14.63 -13.72
C LYS A 175 -0.18 13.43 -13.67
N VAL A 176 -0.61 12.31 -14.24
CA VAL A 176 0.23 11.12 -14.38
C VAL A 176 1.36 11.42 -15.36
N CYS A 177 2.57 11.28 -14.86
CA CYS A 177 3.82 11.23 -15.61
C CYS A 177 4.50 9.89 -15.37
N LEU A 178 5.58 9.60 -16.07
CA LEU A 178 6.35 8.39 -15.88
C LEU A 178 7.71 8.73 -15.28
N TYR A 179 8.13 7.95 -14.33
CA TYR A 179 9.49 7.96 -13.83
C TYR A 179 10.27 6.80 -14.43
N ALA A 180 11.41 7.10 -15.05
CA ALA A 180 12.28 6.09 -15.62
C ALA A 180 13.37 5.69 -14.61
N LYS A 181 13.42 4.41 -14.28
CA LYS A 181 14.57 3.76 -13.68
C LYS A 181 15.39 3.14 -14.79
N TYR A 182 16.63 3.50 -14.87
CA TYR A 182 17.54 3.00 -15.89
C TYR A 182 18.34 1.83 -15.31
N TYR A 183 18.15 0.65 -15.88
CA TYR A 183 18.78 -0.60 -15.43
C TYR A 183 19.77 -1.19 -16.43
N LEU A 184 20.15 -0.46 -17.47
CA LEU A 184 21.17 -0.93 -18.40
C LEU A 184 22.53 -0.87 -17.72
N GLU A 185 22.82 -1.88 -16.95
CA GLU A 185 24.11 -2.08 -16.31
C GLU A 185 25.06 -2.82 -17.25
N GLU A 186 26.32 -2.47 -17.21
CA GLU A 186 27.41 -3.09 -17.97
C GLU A 186 27.44 -4.62 -17.79
N GLU A 187 27.06 -5.11 -16.61
CA GLU A 187 26.95 -6.52 -16.25
C GLU A 187 25.88 -7.30 -17.03
N MET A 188 24.92 -6.63 -17.67
CA MET A 188 23.89 -7.28 -18.51
C MET A 188 24.36 -7.54 -19.94
N VAL A 189 25.54 -7.13 -20.32
CA VAL A 189 26.05 -7.17 -21.70
C VAL A 189 27.29 -8.05 -21.87
N GLU A 190 28.05 -8.29 -20.81
CA GLU A 190 29.09 -9.31 -20.86
C GLU A 190 28.47 -10.70 -20.73
N PRO A 191 29.02 -11.72 -21.44
CA PRO A 191 28.53 -13.08 -21.27
C PRO A 191 28.77 -13.49 -19.83
N VAL A 192 27.73 -13.46 -19.06
CA VAL A 192 27.75 -13.76 -17.63
C VAL A 192 28.00 -15.24 -17.48
N ILE A 193 29.28 -15.57 -17.37
CA ILE A 193 29.74 -16.79 -16.73
C ILE A 193 29.86 -16.54 -15.22
N ASP A 194 29.98 -15.28 -14.80
CA ASP A 194 30.16 -14.87 -13.42
C ASP A 194 29.03 -13.89 -12.98
N GLY A 195 27.95 -14.43 -12.45
CA GLY A 195 26.97 -13.69 -11.66
C GLY A 195 25.90 -12.94 -12.45
N LEU A 196 24.88 -13.64 -12.86
CA LEU A 196 23.57 -13.03 -13.19
C LEU A 196 22.98 -12.40 -11.91
N ASP A 197 23.47 -11.25 -11.54
CA ASP A 197 22.75 -10.37 -10.64
C ASP A 197 21.65 -9.66 -11.42
N LEU A 198 20.74 -10.46 -11.99
CA LEU A 198 19.38 -10.05 -12.36
C LEU A 198 18.54 -9.91 -11.08
N ALA A 199 19.20 -9.71 -9.96
CA ALA A 199 18.50 -9.18 -8.81
C ALA A 199 17.74 -7.97 -9.34
N ILE A 200 16.43 -8.04 -9.28
CA ILE A 200 15.63 -6.83 -9.10
C ILE A 200 16.45 -6.07 -8.07
N PRO A 201 17.08 -4.96 -8.45
CA PRO A 201 18.01 -4.34 -7.53
C PRO A 201 17.28 -4.16 -6.21
N ASP A 202 17.93 -4.42 -5.08
CA ASP A 202 17.50 -4.01 -3.73
C ASP A 202 17.38 -2.48 -3.63
N GLN A 203 17.02 -1.82 -4.72
CA GLN A 203 16.77 -0.39 -4.76
C GLN A 203 15.33 -0.18 -4.37
N PRO A 204 15.07 0.61 -3.33
CA PRO A 204 13.72 0.97 -2.96
C PRO A 204 13.01 1.56 -4.18
N SER A 205 11.70 1.33 -4.27
CA SER A 205 10.87 1.98 -5.28
C SER A 205 11.07 3.50 -5.18
N LEU A 206 10.80 4.26 -6.26
CA LEU A 206 10.80 5.73 -6.14
C LEU A 206 9.88 6.18 -5.01
N LEU A 207 8.75 5.50 -4.84
CA LEU A 207 7.81 5.75 -3.75
C LEU A 207 8.49 5.60 -2.37
N GLN A 208 9.25 4.52 -2.16
CA GLN A 208 10.01 4.33 -0.92
C GLN A 208 11.09 5.41 -0.73
N MET A 209 11.83 5.73 -1.78
CA MET A 209 12.84 6.80 -1.73
C MET A 209 12.23 8.16 -1.38
N MET A 210 11.02 8.47 -1.89
CA MET A 210 10.30 9.71 -1.58
C MET A 210 9.66 9.68 -0.18
N GLN A 211 9.32 8.51 0.36
CA GLN A 211 8.93 8.36 1.76
C GLN A 211 10.10 8.65 2.71
N ASP A 212 11.30 8.20 2.35
CA ASP A 212 12.51 8.42 3.14
C ASP A 212 13.04 9.87 2.98
N ASP A 213 12.87 10.47 1.80
CA ASP A 213 13.25 11.85 1.50
C ASP A 213 12.21 12.53 0.58
N PRO A 214 11.18 13.14 1.13
CA PRO A 214 10.12 13.81 0.36
C PRO A 214 10.62 14.91 -0.58
N SER A 215 11.78 15.51 -0.32
CA SER A 215 12.36 16.55 -1.18
C SER A 215 12.80 16.04 -2.55
N LEU A 216 12.92 14.72 -2.74
CA LEU A 216 13.31 14.11 -4.02
C LEU A 216 12.41 14.51 -5.18
N GLN A 217 11.13 14.79 -4.92
CA GLN A 217 10.20 15.21 -5.97
C GLN A 217 10.69 16.50 -6.68
N SER A 218 11.33 17.41 -5.95
CA SER A 218 11.89 18.64 -6.50
C SER A 218 13.11 18.43 -7.42
N HIS A 219 13.69 17.23 -7.41
CA HIS A 219 14.85 16.86 -8.24
C HIS A 219 14.47 16.09 -9.51
N LEU A 220 13.18 15.90 -9.78
CA LEU A 220 12.73 15.23 -10.99
C LEU A 220 12.81 16.19 -12.20
N VAL A 221 13.43 15.74 -13.28
CA VAL A 221 13.62 16.50 -14.51
C VAL A 221 13.09 15.72 -15.70
N PRO A 222 12.28 16.34 -16.59
CA PRO A 222 11.82 15.70 -17.83
C PRO A 222 12.98 15.30 -18.72
N LEU A 223 12.93 14.11 -19.33
CA LEU A 223 13.93 13.63 -20.29
C LEU A 223 14.13 14.62 -21.46
N ALA A 224 13.05 15.26 -21.92
CA ALA A 224 13.13 16.26 -22.99
C ALA A 224 13.62 17.64 -22.53
N GLY A 225 13.50 17.96 -21.24
CA GLY A 225 13.83 19.29 -20.70
C GLY A 225 15.32 19.56 -20.54
N ARG A 226 16.16 18.55 -20.63
CA ARG A 226 17.63 18.70 -20.55
C ARG A 226 18.28 19.29 -21.82
N SER A 227 17.52 19.47 -22.89
CA SER A 227 18.03 19.97 -24.18
C SER A 227 18.23 21.49 -24.25
N GLY A 228 17.97 22.25 -23.20
CA GLY A 228 18.16 23.72 -23.19
C GLY A 228 19.47 24.12 -22.50
N THR A 229 20.50 24.44 -23.26
CA THR A 229 21.79 25.08 -22.86
C THR A 229 22.84 24.26 -22.13
N ARG A 230 22.55 23.06 -21.61
CA ARG A 230 23.58 22.06 -21.25
C ARG A 230 23.41 20.84 -22.15
N ALA A 231 24.51 20.31 -22.66
CA ALA A 231 24.50 19.05 -23.39
C ALA A 231 23.80 18.01 -22.53
N VAL A 232 22.77 17.36 -23.11
CA VAL A 232 22.15 16.20 -22.48
C VAL A 232 23.27 15.20 -22.25
N PRO A 233 23.48 14.68 -21.03
CA PRO A 233 24.48 13.66 -20.81
C PRO A 233 24.22 12.50 -21.77
N ASP A 234 25.29 11.94 -22.38
CA ASP A 234 25.17 10.86 -23.39
C ASP A 234 24.41 9.64 -22.86
N ASP A 235 24.42 9.42 -21.55
CA ASP A 235 23.68 8.40 -20.85
C ASP A 235 22.13 8.54 -20.90
N CYS A 236 21.63 9.75 -21.14
CA CYS A 236 20.19 10.00 -21.23
C CYS A 236 19.62 9.90 -22.64
N LEU A 237 20.43 10.09 -23.68
CA LEU A 237 20.00 9.99 -25.08
C LEU A 237 19.50 8.60 -25.47
N PRO A 238 20.21 7.51 -25.09
CA PRO A 238 19.71 6.16 -25.35
C PRO A 238 18.32 5.91 -24.75
N LEU A 239 18.09 6.32 -23.52
CA LEU A 239 16.80 6.16 -22.84
C LEU A 239 15.67 6.92 -23.56
N ARG A 240 15.94 8.12 -24.05
CA ARG A 240 14.96 8.88 -24.83
C ARG A 240 14.46 8.10 -26.03
N TYR A 241 15.34 7.52 -26.83
CA TYR A 241 14.96 6.77 -28.01
C TYR A 241 14.25 5.44 -27.67
N ILE A 242 14.63 4.79 -26.57
CA ILE A 242 13.91 3.61 -26.06
C ILE A 242 12.48 3.99 -25.68
N VAL A 243 12.30 5.07 -24.96
CA VAL A 243 10.99 5.60 -24.52
C VAL A 243 10.12 5.96 -25.74
N GLU A 244 10.68 6.63 -26.74
CA GLU A 244 10.00 6.91 -28.02
C GLU A 244 9.58 5.62 -28.71
N GLY A 245 10.44 4.60 -28.73
CA GLY A 245 10.15 3.28 -29.29
C GLY A 245 9.03 2.54 -28.55
N MET A 246 8.91 2.71 -27.25
CA MET A 246 7.81 2.20 -26.43
C MET A 246 6.48 2.90 -26.76
N GLY A 247 6.53 4.05 -27.43
CA GLY A 247 5.38 4.85 -27.85
C GLY A 247 4.95 5.89 -26.81
N PHE A 248 5.90 6.38 -26.00
CA PHE A 248 5.68 7.51 -25.07
C PHE A 248 6.37 8.78 -25.58
N ASP A 249 5.82 9.95 -25.23
CA ASP A 249 6.51 11.23 -25.43
C ASP A 249 7.57 11.37 -24.33
N PRO A 250 8.86 11.60 -24.66
CA PRO A 250 9.88 11.84 -23.67
C PRO A 250 9.61 13.02 -22.70
N LYS A 251 8.71 13.94 -23.06
CA LYS A 251 8.29 15.04 -22.16
C LYS A 251 7.50 14.55 -20.96
N ASP A 252 6.84 13.43 -21.08
CA ASP A 252 6.03 12.84 -20.02
C ASP A 252 6.83 11.85 -19.16
N VAL A 253 8.13 11.70 -19.43
CA VAL A 253 9.04 10.80 -18.72
C VAL A 253 10.10 11.61 -17.98
N TYR A 254 10.24 11.33 -16.70
CA TYR A 254 11.12 12.03 -15.78
C TYR A 254 12.18 11.08 -15.23
N PHE A 255 13.30 11.63 -14.80
CA PHE A 255 14.30 10.91 -14.02
C PHE A 255 14.96 11.84 -13.00
N LEU A 256 15.65 11.27 -12.01
CA LEU A 256 16.35 12.04 -10.98
C LEU A 256 17.58 12.71 -11.56
N ASP A 257 17.65 14.04 -11.45
CA ASP A 257 18.79 14.84 -11.86
C ASP A 257 19.83 14.92 -10.75
N ASP A 258 21.06 14.47 -11.01
CA ASP A 258 22.26 14.69 -10.17
C ASP A 258 22.08 14.55 -8.64
N TYR A 259 20.96 13.96 -8.19
CA TYR A 259 20.68 13.76 -6.78
C TYR A 259 21.80 13.00 -6.08
N TYR A 260 22.29 11.96 -6.73
CA TYR A 260 23.37 11.12 -6.20
C TYR A 260 24.74 11.79 -6.21
N LYS A 261 24.93 12.86 -7.01
CA LYS A 261 26.19 13.61 -7.03
C LYS A 261 26.31 14.64 -5.90
N LYS A 262 25.19 15.09 -5.33
CA LYS A 262 25.16 16.16 -4.32
C LYS A 262 25.03 15.68 -2.88
N LYS A 263 24.49 14.48 -2.64
CA LYS A 263 24.44 13.92 -1.29
C LYS A 263 25.72 13.13 -0.99
N ASN A 264 26.72 13.78 -0.44
CA ASN A 264 27.63 13.17 0.54
C ASN A 264 26.78 12.88 1.78
N VAL A 265 25.96 11.83 1.70
CA VAL A 265 25.09 11.45 2.80
C VAL A 265 25.91 10.69 3.81
N GLN A 266 26.17 11.33 4.93
CA GLN A 266 26.68 10.70 6.15
C GLN A 266 25.62 9.79 6.81
N ASN A 267 24.83 9.07 6.06
CA ASN A 267 23.95 8.04 6.57
C ASN A 267 24.54 6.69 6.16
N GLU A 268 25.26 6.09 7.08
CA GLU A 268 26.03 4.85 6.94
C GLU A 268 25.20 3.60 6.57
N SER A 269 23.87 3.70 6.43
CA SER A 269 23.02 2.54 6.15
C SER A 269 22.59 2.34 4.71
N ILE A 270 22.69 3.35 3.83
CA ILE A 270 22.31 3.22 2.41
C ILE A 270 23.23 4.06 1.55
N ASP A 271 24.37 3.49 1.16
CA ASP A 271 25.27 4.12 0.21
C ASP A 271 24.87 3.80 -1.23
N TYR A 272 23.86 4.48 -1.73
CA TYR A 272 23.43 4.39 -3.13
C TYR A 272 24.45 5.05 -4.11
N SER A 273 25.33 5.92 -3.61
CA SER A 273 26.28 6.66 -4.44
C SER A 273 27.50 5.83 -4.83
N VAL A 274 27.94 4.92 -3.96
CA VAL A 274 29.22 4.20 -4.14
C VAL A 274 29.13 3.14 -5.24
N LYS A 275 27.98 2.53 -5.47
CA LYS A 275 27.82 1.54 -6.55
C LYS A 275 27.71 2.18 -7.94
N ARG A 276 27.30 3.45 -8.06
CA ARG A 276 27.11 4.14 -9.35
C ARG A 276 28.33 4.93 -9.84
N ASP A 277 29.18 5.44 -8.97
CA ASP A 277 30.38 6.21 -9.36
C ASP A 277 31.48 5.35 -10.04
N LYS A 278 31.36 4.03 -10.03
CA LYS A 278 32.31 3.11 -10.67
C LYS A 278 31.78 2.46 -11.95
N ARG A 279 30.54 2.75 -12.35
CA ARG A 279 29.93 2.12 -13.52
C ARG A 279 29.89 3.12 -14.66
N ASP A 280 30.63 2.85 -15.70
CA ASP A 280 30.58 3.63 -16.93
C ASP A 280 29.36 3.15 -17.75
N TYR A 281 28.17 3.73 -17.43
CA TYR A 281 26.91 3.45 -18.12
C TYR A 281 26.97 3.68 -19.64
N ASN A 282 28.08 4.27 -20.11
CA ASN A 282 28.22 4.73 -21.48
C ASN A 282 28.61 3.65 -22.48
N GLU A 283 29.08 2.47 -22.06
CA GLU A 283 29.68 1.55 -23.03
C GLU A 283 28.68 0.67 -23.76
N THR A 284 27.58 0.26 -23.13
CA THR A 284 26.72 -0.79 -23.65
C THR A 284 25.68 -0.32 -24.67
N PHE A 285 24.96 0.77 -24.36
CA PHE A 285 23.95 1.39 -25.23
C PHE A 285 24.33 2.83 -25.60
N SER A 286 25.59 3.14 -25.50
CA SER A 286 26.14 4.46 -25.81
C SER A 286 26.02 4.76 -27.30
N LEU A 287 25.71 6.00 -27.66
CA LEU A 287 25.77 6.48 -29.01
C LEU A 287 27.20 6.47 -29.59
N ALA A 288 28.24 6.21 -28.77
CA ALA A 288 29.59 5.97 -29.21
C ALA A 288 29.77 4.62 -29.93
N LEU A 289 28.93 3.61 -29.64
CA LEU A 289 28.99 2.34 -30.33
C LEU A 289 28.66 2.45 -31.83
N SER A 290 29.22 1.57 -32.64
CA SER A 290 28.78 1.44 -34.02
C SER A 290 27.36 0.81 -34.06
N ILE A 291 26.62 1.05 -35.15
CA ILE A 291 25.26 0.47 -35.35
C ILE A 291 25.29 -1.04 -35.18
N GLU A 292 26.30 -1.72 -35.76
CA GLU A 292 26.43 -3.17 -35.67
C GLU A 292 26.67 -3.66 -34.24
N LYS A 293 27.51 -2.94 -33.47
CA LYS A 293 27.75 -3.27 -32.05
C LYS A 293 26.49 -3.03 -31.23
N LEU A 294 25.77 -1.94 -31.49
CA LEU A 294 24.53 -1.62 -30.77
C LEU A 294 23.44 -2.65 -31.07
N LYS A 295 23.28 -3.06 -32.34
CA LYS A 295 22.36 -4.17 -32.70
C LYS A 295 22.72 -5.47 -31.96
N LYS A 296 24.01 -5.82 -31.92
CA LYS A 296 24.47 -7.00 -31.19
C LYS A 296 24.16 -6.89 -29.69
N ALA A 297 24.34 -5.71 -29.08
CA ALA A 297 24.03 -5.49 -27.68
C ALA A 297 22.53 -5.68 -27.40
N VAL A 298 21.65 -5.11 -28.25
CA VAL A 298 20.19 -5.30 -28.11
C VAL A 298 19.78 -6.77 -28.28
N LEU A 299 20.36 -7.46 -29.27
CA LEU A 299 20.08 -8.88 -29.47
C LEU A 299 20.59 -9.75 -28.32
N HIS A 300 21.76 -9.42 -27.77
CA HIS A 300 22.31 -10.12 -26.62
C HIS A 300 21.40 -9.93 -25.40
N TYR A 301 21.01 -8.68 -25.11
CA TYR A 301 20.09 -8.38 -24.02
C TYR A 301 18.74 -9.10 -24.18
N TYR A 302 18.18 -9.10 -25.40
CA TYR A 302 16.94 -9.83 -25.69
C TYR A 302 17.12 -11.34 -25.50
N GLY A 303 18.26 -11.88 -25.93
CA GLY A 303 18.60 -13.28 -25.72
C GLY A 303 18.71 -13.65 -24.24
N LEU A 304 19.23 -12.75 -23.40
CA LEU A 304 19.29 -12.93 -21.94
C LEU A 304 17.89 -12.88 -21.32
N ASP A 305 17.06 -11.89 -21.66
CA ASP A 305 15.68 -11.79 -21.14
C ASP A 305 14.87 -13.04 -21.49
N TYR A 306 14.94 -13.46 -22.74
CA TYR A 306 14.31 -14.70 -23.22
C TYR A 306 14.91 -15.95 -22.53
N GLY A 307 16.23 -16.03 -22.43
CA GLY A 307 16.97 -17.13 -21.84
C GLY A 307 16.71 -17.24 -20.32
N PHE A 308 16.57 -16.12 -19.63
CA PHE A 308 16.27 -16.07 -18.19
C PHE A 308 14.91 -16.73 -17.87
N ILE A 309 13.94 -16.55 -18.74
CA ILE A 309 12.62 -17.17 -18.57
C ILE A 309 12.65 -18.63 -19.08
N SER A 310 13.62 -19.00 -19.92
CA SER A 310 13.77 -20.33 -20.50
C SER A 310 14.47 -21.31 -19.56
N GLN A 311 14.21 -22.61 -19.73
CA GLN A 311 14.83 -23.67 -18.91
C GLN A 311 16.35 -23.76 -18.98
N LYS A 312 16.97 -23.39 -20.11
CA LYS A 312 18.43 -23.53 -20.31
C LYS A 312 19.23 -22.60 -19.38
N THR A 313 18.74 -21.41 -19.17
CA THR A 313 19.41 -20.41 -18.32
C THR A 313 19.14 -20.64 -16.85
N ARG A 314 17.99 -21.26 -16.53
CA ARG A 314 17.55 -21.57 -15.18
C ARG A 314 18.53 -22.42 -14.40
N ALA A 315 19.03 -23.52 -15.00
CA ALA A 315 19.95 -24.43 -14.31
C ALA A 315 21.28 -23.72 -13.97
N ALA A 316 21.77 -22.87 -14.87
CA ALA A 316 23.01 -22.11 -14.62
C ALA A 316 22.80 -21.03 -13.52
N TYR A 317 21.66 -20.37 -13.50
CA TYR A 317 21.29 -19.39 -12.46
C TYR A 317 21.15 -20.04 -11.09
N ASP A 318 20.43 -21.16 -11.00
CA ASP A 318 20.23 -21.89 -9.76
C ASP A 318 21.59 -22.38 -9.17
N GLU A 319 22.49 -22.86 -10.01
CA GLU A 319 23.82 -23.32 -9.60
C GLU A 319 24.69 -22.18 -9.07
N GLN A 320 24.65 -21.03 -9.71
CA GLN A 320 25.40 -19.85 -9.30
C GLN A 320 24.86 -19.21 -8.04
N TYR A 321 23.54 -19.00 -7.93
CA TYR A 321 22.88 -18.48 -6.74
C TYR A 321 23.16 -19.35 -5.50
N MET A 322 23.17 -20.68 -5.68
CA MET A 322 23.54 -21.62 -4.62
C MET A 322 24.97 -21.42 -4.14
N LYS A 323 25.91 -21.28 -5.09
CA LYS A 323 27.34 -21.10 -4.80
C LYS A 323 27.60 -19.78 -4.05
N GLU A 324 26.95 -18.70 -4.45
CA GLU A 324 27.15 -17.37 -3.85
C GLU A 324 26.51 -17.23 -2.47
N ASN A 325 25.45 -17.98 -2.20
CA ASN A 325 24.74 -17.91 -0.93
C ASN A 325 25.03 -19.06 0.04
N GLU A 326 26.01 -19.93 -0.30
CA GLU A 326 26.40 -21.11 0.49
C GLU A 326 25.22 -22.05 0.80
N LEU A 327 24.26 -22.16 -0.12
CA LEU A 327 23.03 -22.93 0.06
C LEU A 327 23.17 -24.34 -0.53
N SER A 328 22.51 -25.31 0.09
CA SER A 328 22.47 -26.67 -0.45
C SER A 328 21.43 -26.79 -1.58
N PRO A 329 21.63 -27.71 -2.55
CA PRO A 329 20.70 -27.92 -3.67
C PRO A 329 19.26 -28.19 -3.28
N SER A 330 19.02 -28.69 -2.08
CA SER A 330 17.67 -29.02 -1.58
C SER A 330 16.88 -27.82 -1.07
N GLU A 331 17.56 -26.71 -0.75
CA GLU A 331 16.92 -25.52 -0.14
C GLU A 331 16.59 -24.44 -1.16
N THR A 332 17.34 -24.32 -2.23
CA THR A 332 17.28 -23.18 -3.18
C THR A 332 16.44 -23.42 -4.41
N SER A 333 16.42 -24.60 -4.97
CA SER A 333 15.67 -24.88 -6.21
C SER A 333 14.14 -24.67 -6.04
N LYS A 334 13.67 -24.72 -4.80
CA LYS A 334 12.24 -24.51 -4.48
C LYS A 334 11.88 -23.05 -4.21
N VAL A 335 12.84 -22.19 -3.89
CA VAL A 335 12.58 -20.81 -3.40
C VAL A 335 12.91 -19.75 -4.45
N GLY A 336 14.02 -19.85 -5.15
CA GLY A 336 14.51 -18.74 -5.99
C GLY A 336 13.58 -18.37 -7.15
N MET A 337 13.26 -19.31 -8.02
CA MET A 337 12.43 -19.03 -9.21
C MET A 337 10.95 -18.79 -8.83
N LYS A 338 10.39 -19.58 -7.91
CA LYS A 338 9.02 -19.37 -7.43
C LYS A 338 8.85 -17.99 -6.80
N ALA A 339 9.85 -17.55 -6.05
CA ALA A 339 9.86 -16.24 -5.42
C ALA A 339 9.95 -15.12 -6.46
N LEU A 340 10.84 -15.21 -7.42
CA LEU A 340 10.98 -14.21 -8.48
C LEU A 340 9.71 -14.13 -9.33
N VAL A 341 9.18 -15.27 -9.75
CA VAL A 341 7.94 -15.31 -10.56
C VAL A 341 6.74 -14.86 -9.73
N ALA A 342 6.69 -15.16 -8.43
CA ALA A 342 5.63 -14.68 -7.55
C ALA A 342 5.68 -13.15 -7.40
N VAL A 343 6.85 -12.55 -7.23
CA VAL A 343 7.02 -11.08 -7.18
C VAL A 343 6.65 -10.45 -8.53
N MET A 344 7.10 -11.01 -9.64
CA MET A 344 6.70 -10.56 -10.98
C MET A 344 5.19 -10.70 -11.19
N ALA A 345 4.61 -11.83 -10.76
CA ALA A 345 3.17 -12.06 -10.83
C ALA A 345 2.37 -11.03 -10.04
N LEU A 346 2.78 -10.70 -8.82
CA LEU A 346 2.10 -9.70 -8.00
C LEU A 346 2.07 -8.34 -8.70
N ASN A 347 3.22 -7.87 -9.18
CA ASN A 347 3.31 -6.56 -9.82
C ASN A 347 2.56 -6.47 -11.15
N TYR A 348 2.49 -7.57 -11.90
CA TYR A 348 1.84 -7.58 -13.21
C TYR A 348 0.38 -8.03 -13.17
N THR A 349 -0.01 -8.83 -12.18
CA THR A 349 -1.37 -9.36 -12.10
C THR A 349 -2.29 -8.54 -11.19
N SER A 350 -1.77 -7.60 -10.41
CA SER A 350 -2.57 -6.82 -9.46
C SER A 350 -3.78 -6.16 -10.12
N TYR A 351 -3.61 -5.56 -11.28
CA TYR A 351 -4.70 -4.92 -12.02
C TYR A 351 -5.74 -5.93 -12.53
N MET A 352 -5.30 -7.06 -13.06
CA MET A 352 -6.17 -8.16 -13.50
C MET A 352 -6.92 -8.78 -12.31
N ASN A 353 -6.21 -9.07 -11.22
CA ASN A 353 -6.83 -9.64 -10.02
C ASN A 353 -7.81 -8.65 -9.39
N ALA A 354 -7.52 -7.35 -9.44
CA ALA A 354 -8.43 -6.31 -8.97
C ALA A 354 -9.76 -6.33 -9.74
N LYS A 355 -9.74 -6.57 -11.06
CA LYS A 355 -10.95 -6.72 -11.87
C LYS A 355 -11.81 -7.90 -11.41
N VAL A 356 -11.18 -9.05 -11.14
CA VAL A 356 -11.86 -10.25 -10.65
C VAL A 356 -12.51 -10.00 -9.27
N VAL A 357 -11.79 -9.35 -8.34
CA VAL A 357 -12.33 -8.99 -7.03
C VAL A 357 -13.51 -8.02 -7.17
N ALA A 358 -13.37 -7.01 -8.02
CA ALA A 358 -14.43 -6.04 -8.28
C ALA A 358 -15.71 -6.72 -8.79
N ASP A 359 -15.58 -7.56 -9.82
CA ASP A 359 -16.72 -8.19 -10.49
C ASP A 359 -17.44 -9.21 -9.61
N GLN A 360 -16.72 -9.92 -8.71
CA GLN A 360 -17.30 -11.04 -7.96
C GLN A 360 -17.59 -10.72 -6.48
N MET A 361 -16.98 -9.67 -5.91
CA MET A 361 -17.09 -9.43 -4.46
C MET A 361 -17.72 -8.09 -4.09
N VAL A 362 -17.54 -7.03 -4.89
CA VAL A 362 -17.93 -5.67 -4.49
C VAL A 362 -18.99 -5.10 -5.44
N PRO A 363 -20.28 -5.19 -5.07
CA PRO A 363 -21.35 -4.61 -5.87
C PRO A 363 -21.17 -3.09 -6.05
N LYS A 364 -21.54 -2.59 -7.23
CA LYS A 364 -21.45 -1.16 -7.54
C LYS A 364 -22.25 -0.29 -6.55
N SER A 365 -23.42 -0.75 -6.11
CA SER A 365 -24.23 -0.05 -5.12
C SER A 365 -23.52 0.14 -3.79
N LEU A 366 -22.75 -0.86 -3.36
CA LEU A 366 -21.97 -0.78 -2.13
C LEU A 366 -20.83 0.25 -2.26
N LYS A 367 -20.11 0.24 -3.38
CA LYS A 367 -19.11 1.27 -3.67
C LYS A 367 -19.69 2.67 -3.64
N GLU A 368 -20.85 2.87 -4.30
CA GLU A 368 -21.54 4.17 -4.35
C GLU A 368 -22.03 4.64 -2.96
N GLU A 369 -22.45 3.73 -2.11
CA GLU A 369 -22.81 4.01 -0.72
C GLU A 369 -21.61 4.52 0.07
N TYR A 370 -20.47 3.83 -0.01
CA TYR A 370 -19.27 4.25 0.70
C TYR A 370 -18.66 5.54 0.17
N LEU A 371 -18.77 5.83 -1.12
CA LEU A 371 -18.40 7.14 -1.65
C LEU A 371 -19.23 8.26 -1.03
N LYS A 372 -20.52 8.04 -0.76
CA LYS A 372 -21.37 9.03 -0.04
C LYS A 372 -20.89 9.23 1.38
N TYR A 373 -20.52 8.17 2.10
CA TYR A 373 -19.94 8.31 3.43
C TYR A 373 -18.62 9.10 3.41
N CYS A 374 -17.75 8.84 2.43
CA CYS A 374 -16.50 9.61 2.27
C CYS A 374 -16.80 11.12 2.09
N GLU A 375 -17.79 11.48 1.28
CA GLU A 375 -18.16 12.88 1.06
C GLU A 375 -18.85 13.53 2.29
N GLU A 376 -19.62 12.75 3.04
CA GLU A 376 -20.18 13.18 4.32
C GLU A 376 -19.05 13.50 5.32
N LEU A 377 -18.09 12.59 5.50
CA LEU A 377 -16.94 12.79 6.38
C LEU A 377 -16.08 13.97 5.93
N ARG A 378 -15.83 14.13 4.62
CA ARG A 378 -15.14 15.31 4.04
C ARG A 378 -15.85 16.61 4.42
N THR A 379 -17.17 16.64 4.31
CA THR A 379 -17.97 17.81 4.65
C THR A 379 -17.83 18.18 6.13
N VAL A 380 -17.90 17.19 7.01
CA VAL A 380 -17.72 17.39 8.46
C VAL A 380 -16.29 17.89 8.75
N PHE A 381 -15.28 17.28 8.15
CA PHE A 381 -13.90 17.71 8.38
C PHE A 381 -13.66 19.14 7.89
N ALA A 382 -14.22 19.51 6.73
CA ALA A 382 -14.16 20.88 6.23
C ALA A 382 -14.81 21.89 7.19
N GLN A 383 -15.94 21.52 7.83
CA GLN A 383 -16.57 22.36 8.85
C GLN A 383 -15.69 22.54 10.08
N ARG A 384 -15.02 21.47 10.54
CA ARG A 384 -14.11 21.52 11.68
C ARG A 384 -12.89 22.41 11.38
N ILE A 385 -12.26 22.26 10.20
CA ILE A 385 -11.15 23.12 9.77
C ILE A 385 -11.57 24.60 9.74
N LYS A 386 -12.76 24.90 9.20
CA LYS A 386 -13.30 26.29 9.18
C LYS A 386 -13.52 26.84 10.59
N ALA A 387 -14.02 26.03 11.50
CA ALA A 387 -14.29 26.40 12.88
C ALA A 387 -13.05 26.43 13.77
N ASN A 388 -11.92 25.91 13.31
CA ASN A 388 -10.69 25.84 14.07
C ASN A 388 -10.20 27.25 14.46
N GLU A 389 -9.95 27.47 15.77
CA GLU A 389 -9.65 28.80 16.31
C GLU A 389 -8.15 29.15 16.30
N TRP A 390 -7.27 28.14 16.25
CA TRP A 390 -5.84 28.37 16.34
C TRP A 390 -5.14 28.50 14.97
N MET A 391 -5.77 27.99 13.91
CA MET A 391 -5.24 28.12 12.53
C MET A 391 -5.51 29.50 11.96
N SER A 392 -4.51 30.09 11.30
CA SER A 392 -4.71 31.28 10.49
C SER A 392 -5.56 30.99 9.26
N GLU A 393 -6.18 32.02 8.70
CA GLU A 393 -7.01 31.90 7.48
C GLU A 393 -6.18 31.34 6.27
N GLY A 394 -4.88 31.63 6.23
CA GLY A 394 -3.98 31.08 5.21
C GLY A 394 -3.84 29.57 5.32
N SER A 395 -3.56 29.06 6.51
CA SER A 395 -3.46 27.62 6.77
C SER A 395 -4.80 26.90 6.58
N LYS A 396 -5.90 27.49 7.04
CA LYS A 396 -7.26 26.97 6.77
C LYS A 396 -7.54 26.84 5.29
N LYS A 397 -7.20 27.87 4.49
CA LYS A 397 -7.37 27.84 3.04
C LYS A 397 -6.59 26.70 2.42
N ASN A 398 -5.30 26.55 2.74
CA ASN A 398 -4.45 25.48 2.20
C ASN A 398 -5.00 24.10 2.58
N ALA A 399 -5.42 23.92 3.84
CA ALA A 399 -6.00 22.68 4.34
C ALA A 399 -7.32 22.32 3.63
N LEU A 400 -8.21 23.30 3.47
CA LEU A 400 -9.48 23.10 2.76
C LEU A 400 -9.28 22.77 1.28
N GLU A 401 -8.37 23.46 0.59
CA GLU A 401 -8.04 23.16 -0.80
C GLU A 401 -7.46 21.75 -0.94
N LYS A 402 -6.64 21.30 0.02
CA LYS A 402 -6.10 19.94 0.04
C LYS A 402 -7.19 18.91 0.30
N LEU A 403 -8.06 19.13 1.26
CA LEU A 403 -9.16 18.24 1.58
C LEU A 403 -10.15 18.11 0.42
N GLU A 404 -10.48 19.20 -0.25
CA GLU A 404 -11.38 19.19 -1.41
C GLU A 404 -10.77 18.43 -2.59
N ALA A 405 -9.45 18.58 -2.80
CA ALA A 405 -8.73 17.89 -3.88
C ALA A 405 -8.41 16.43 -3.56
N MET A 406 -8.65 15.94 -2.33
CA MET A 406 -8.38 14.58 -1.92
C MET A 406 -9.24 13.59 -2.70
N VAL A 407 -8.61 12.56 -3.24
CA VAL A 407 -9.29 11.53 -4.05
C VAL A 407 -9.72 10.35 -3.17
N PHE A 408 -10.91 9.83 -3.41
CA PHE A 408 -11.40 8.62 -2.75
C PHE A 408 -11.40 7.43 -3.69
N ASN A 409 -10.44 6.55 -3.51
CA ASN A 409 -10.34 5.27 -4.19
C ASN A 409 -11.08 4.21 -3.35
N VAL A 410 -12.33 3.92 -3.70
CA VAL A 410 -13.17 2.99 -2.95
C VAL A 410 -13.37 1.69 -3.72
N GLY A 411 -12.93 0.59 -3.14
CA GLY A 411 -13.16 -0.77 -3.63
C GLY A 411 -12.40 -1.14 -4.90
N TYR A 412 -12.57 -0.38 -5.98
CA TYR A 412 -11.95 -0.64 -7.28
C TYR A 412 -12.01 0.60 -8.19
N PRO A 413 -11.19 0.69 -9.30
CA PRO A 413 -11.22 1.81 -10.23
C PRO A 413 -12.58 2.01 -10.90
N ASP A 414 -12.98 3.26 -11.14
CA ASP A 414 -14.25 3.56 -11.82
C ASP A 414 -14.28 3.11 -13.28
N LYS A 415 -13.11 3.11 -13.91
CA LYS A 415 -12.95 2.72 -15.31
C LYS A 415 -11.82 1.70 -15.45
N TRP A 416 -12.09 0.67 -16.20
CA TRP A 416 -11.11 -0.34 -16.57
C TRP A 416 -10.54 -0.05 -17.96
N VAL A 417 -9.24 -0.29 -18.12
CA VAL A 417 -8.55 -0.26 -19.41
C VAL A 417 -8.54 -1.69 -19.95
N GLU A 418 -9.52 -2.02 -20.78
CA GLU A 418 -9.73 -3.41 -21.26
C GLU A 418 -8.50 -3.92 -22.02
N GLU A 419 -7.84 -3.05 -22.82
CA GLU A 419 -6.63 -3.40 -23.58
C GLU A 419 -5.41 -3.71 -22.69
N ALA A 420 -5.51 -3.40 -21.40
CA ALA A 420 -4.49 -3.71 -20.39
C ALA A 420 -4.84 -4.93 -19.55
N LEU A 421 -5.95 -5.60 -19.79
CA LEU A 421 -6.27 -6.89 -19.19
C LEU A 421 -5.63 -8.00 -20.01
N PRO A 422 -4.71 -8.81 -19.48
CA PRO A 422 -4.13 -9.92 -20.21
C PRO A 422 -5.18 -11.00 -20.46
N ASP A 423 -5.19 -11.55 -21.67
CA ASP A 423 -5.95 -12.75 -22.00
C ASP A 423 -4.99 -13.92 -22.21
N LEU A 424 -4.93 -14.81 -21.24
CA LEU A 424 -4.07 -16.00 -21.26
C LEU A 424 -4.77 -17.23 -21.87
N SER A 425 -5.99 -17.11 -22.36
CA SER A 425 -6.75 -18.25 -22.91
C SER A 425 -6.05 -18.95 -24.08
N LYS A 426 -5.17 -18.24 -24.78
CA LYS A 426 -4.38 -18.75 -25.92
C LYS A 426 -2.91 -18.96 -25.59
N SER A 427 -2.49 -18.56 -24.42
CA SER A 427 -1.12 -18.76 -23.97
C SER A 427 -0.80 -20.23 -23.76
N LYS A 428 0.41 -20.64 -24.09
CA LYS A 428 0.85 -22.04 -24.04
C LYS A 428 2.12 -22.22 -23.20
N SER A 429 2.69 -21.15 -22.66
CA SER A 429 3.92 -21.21 -21.91
C SER A 429 4.03 -20.07 -20.91
N LEU A 430 4.84 -20.25 -19.87
CA LEU A 430 5.16 -19.22 -18.89
C LEU A 430 5.76 -17.95 -19.55
N ILE A 431 6.56 -18.13 -20.60
CA ILE A 431 7.16 -17.00 -21.35
C ILE A 431 6.08 -16.14 -21.98
N GLU A 432 5.08 -16.76 -22.65
CA GLU A 432 3.96 -16.04 -23.26
C GLU A 432 3.13 -15.30 -22.21
N ASP A 433 2.92 -15.90 -21.03
CA ASP A 433 2.22 -15.26 -19.90
C ASP A 433 2.95 -13.99 -19.46
N ILE A 434 4.25 -14.09 -19.18
CA ILE A 434 5.06 -12.97 -18.70
C ILE A 434 5.10 -11.84 -19.73
N TYR A 435 5.27 -12.15 -21.01
CA TYR A 435 5.25 -11.14 -22.07
C TYR A 435 3.86 -10.48 -22.18
N SER A 436 2.79 -11.25 -22.04
CA SER A 436 1.42 -10.73 -22.00
C SER A 436 1.22 -9.75 -20.83
N PHE A 437 1.67 -10.09 -19.63
CA PHE A 437 1.60 -9.21 -18.47
C PHE A 437 2.41 -7.91 -18.67
N ARG A 438 3.65 -8.00 -19.14
CA ARG A 438 4.49 -6.82 -19.40
C ARG A 438 3.89 -5.92 -20.47
N LYS A 439 3.36 -6.48 -21.54
CA LYS A 439 2.63 -5.75 -22.58
C LYS A 439 1.39 -5.06 -22.03
N SER A 440 0.61 -5.75 -21.21
CA SER A 440 -0.55 -5.19 -20.51
C SER A 440 -0.16 -3.99 -19.66
N ARG A 441 0.96 -4.07 -18.93
CA ARG A 441 1.48 -2.95 -18.13
C ARG A 441 1.82 -1.73 -19.02
N VAL A 442 2.48 -1.93 -20.17
CA VAL A 442 2.79 -0.82 -21.10
C VAL A 442 1.51 -0.20 -21.66
N ASN A 443 0.51 -1.02 -22.01
CA ASN A 443 -0.80 -0.53 -22.48
C ASN A 443 -1.51 0.29 -21.39
N LEU A 444 -1.43 -0.15 -20.14
CA LEU A 444 -2.00 0.57 -19.00
C LEU A 444 -1.32 1.93 -18.81
N LEU A 445 0.03 1.97 -18.84
CA LEU A 445 0.78 3.24 -18.78
C LEU A 445 0.36 4.20 -19.88
N LYS A 446 0.22 3.73 -21.14
CA LYS A 446 -0.25 4.55 -22.27
C LYS A 446 -1.65 5.10 -22.06
N ALA A 447 -2.53 4.35 -21.43
CA ALA A 447 -3.91 4.77 -21.18
C ALA A 447 -4.04 5.81 -20.08
N ILE A 448 -3.12 5.82 -19.10
CA ILE A 448 -3.23 6.70 -17.93
C ILE A 448 -2.34 7.94 -17.99
N ILE A 449 -1.30 7.97 -18.82
CA ILE A 449 -0.39 9.11 -18.94
C ILE A 449 -1.16 10.40 -19.23
N GLY A 450 -0.80 11.50 -18.58
CA GLY A 450 -1.47 12.79 -18.68
C GLY A 450 -2.85 12.86 -18.00
N LYS A 451 -3.38 11.76 -17.48
CA LYS A 451 -4.63 11.75 -16.69
C LYS A 451 -4.42 12.44 -15.35
N THR A 452 -5.50 13.04 -14.85
CA THR A 452 -5.52 13.63 -13.51
C THR A 452 -5.52 12.57 -12.41
N ARG A 453 -5.21 12.98 -11.19
CA ARG A 453 -5.29 12.09 -10.01
C ARG A 453 -6.68 11.51 -9.83
N GLN A 454 -7.71 12.33 -10.04
CA GLN A 454 -9.11 11.89 -9.96
C GLN A 454 -9.41 10.74 -10.93
N GLU A 455 -8.77 10.75 -12.12
CA GLU A 455 -9.04 9.76 -13.16
C GLU A 455 -8.18 8.49 -13.02
N ALA A 456 -7.00 8.57 -12.38
CA ALA A 456 -6.01 7.51 -12.49
C ALA A 456 -5.38 7.06 -11.17
N SER A 457 -5.61 7.71 -10.03
CA SER A 457 -4.90 7.37 -8.77
C SER A 457 -5.05 5.91 -8.39
N PHE A 458 -6.24 5.35 -8.46
CA PHE A 458 -6.46 3.95 -8.13
C PHE A 458 -5.70 3.01 -9.07
N THR A 459 -5.73 3.29 -10.37
CA THR A 459 -4.99 2.50 -11.37
C THR A 459 -3.49 2.58 -11.13
N VAL A 460 -2.95 3.77 -10.85
CA VAL A 460 -1.53 3.98 -10.50
C VAL A 460 -1.13 3.15 -9.29
N MET A 461 -1.97 3.11 -8.26
CA MET A 461 -1.70 2.34 -7.04
C MET A 461 -1.67 0.83 -7.32
N LEU A 462 -2.63 0.31 -8.09
CA LEU A 462 -2.63 -1.10 -8.50
C LEU A 462 -1.38 -1.45 -9.32
N MET A 463 -0.93 -0.54 -10.20
CA MET A 463 0.30 -0.71 -10.97
C MET A 463 1.56 -0.73 -10.11
N ASN A 464 1.54 -0.02 -8.99
CA ASN A 464 2.64 0.00 -8.01
C ASN A 464 2.56 -1.17 -7.00
N GLY A 465 1.77 -2.20 -7.33
CA GLY A 465 1.77 -3.47 -6.62
C GLY A 465 0.82 -3.55 -5.43
N LEU A 466 -0.10 -2.59 -5.25
CA LEU A 466 -1.10 -2.67 -4.18
C LEU A 466 -2.24 -3.62 -4.59
N PRO A 467 -2.35 -4.81 -3.97
CA PRO A 467 -3.39 -5.76 -4.32
C PRO A 467 -4.71 -5.40 -3.63
N LEU A 468 -5.85 -5.58 -4.30
CA LEU A 468 -7.17 -5.42 -3.67
C LEU A 468 -7.46 -6.46 -2.57
N SER A 469 -6.62 -7.49 -2.44
CA SER A 469 -6.67 -8.46 -1.34
C SER A 469 -6.11 -7.93 -0.02
N LYS A 470 -5.61 -6.70 0.03
CA LYS A 470 -5.06 -6.09 1.25
C LYS A 470 -6.18 -5.86 2.27
N GLU A 471 -5.93 -6.27 3.52
CA GLU A 471 -6.86 -6.09 4.64
C GLU A 471 -6.60 -4.75 5.33
N ASN A 472 -6.70 -3.66 4.58
CA ASN A 472 -6.35 -2.32 5.04
C ASN A 472 -7.20 -1.20 4.41
N ALA A 473 -7.00 0.02 4.89
CA ALA A 473 -7.27 1.30 4.23
C ALA A 473 -5.98 2.12 4.32
N GLU A 474 -5.72 3.01 3.38
CA GLU A 474 -4.45 3.76 3.35
C GLU A 474 -4.61 5.12 2.71
N TYR A 475 -4.00 6.14 3.30
CA TYR A 475 -3.78 7.44 2.67
C TYR A 475 -2.39 7.52 2.04
N PHE A 476 -2.33 8.00 0.83
CA PHE A 476 -1.08 8.19 0.08
C PHE A 476 -0.83 9.67 -0.17
N SER A 477 0.15 10.22 0.54
CA SER A 477 0.48 11.66 0.51
C SER A 477 0.83 12.14 -0.90
N PHE A 478 1.62 11.35 -1.66
CA PHE A 478 2.02 11.68 -3.04
C PHE A 478 0.86 11.71 -4.03
N TYR A 479 -0.24 11.07 -3.68
CA TYR A 479 -1.43 11.03 -4.51
C TYR A 479 -2.53 11.92 -3.97
N ASN A 480 -2.37 12.44 -2.75
CA ASN A 480 -3.45 13.04 -1.98
C ASN A 480 -4.74 12.22 -2.12
N ALA A 481 -4.62 10.93 -1.88
CA ALA A 481 -5.69 9.97 -2.11
C ALA A 481 -5.81 8.98 -0.95
N ILE A 482 -7.05 8.65 -0.61
CA ILE A 482 -7.38 7.56 0.29
C ILE A 482 -7.76 6.36 -0.55
N THR A 483 -7.28 5.17 -0.17
CA THR A 483 -7.72 3.90 -0.75
C THR A 483 -8.38 3.05 0.31
N ILE A 484 -9.66 2.76 0.09
CA ILE A 484 -10.45 1.86 0.92
C ILE A 484 -10.56 0.53 0.18
N PHE A 485 -9.84 -0.48 0.68
CA PHE A 485 -9.83 -1.80 0.09
C PHE A 485 -11.15 -2.56 0.35
N PRO A 486 -11.49 -3.56 -0.49
CA PRO A 486 -12.71 -4.37 -0.34
C PRO A 486 -12.91 -4.97 1.04
N TYR A 487 -11.84 -5.23 1.79
CA TYR A 487 -11.88 -5.72 3.17
C TYR A 487 -12.77 -4.87 4.09
N TYR A 488 -12.66 -3.54 4.00
CA TYR A 488 -13.48 -2.62 4.82
C TYR A 488 -14.90 -2.43 4.31
N LEU A 489 -15.18 -2.85 3.07
CA LEU A 489 -16.51 -2.73 2.47
C LEU A 489 -17.38 -3.97 2.67
N LEU A 490 -16.81 -5.08 3.15
CA LEU A 490 -17.45 -6.40 3.16
C LEU A 490 -17.51 -6.99 4.58
N PRO A 491 -18.47 -7.89 4.86
CA PRO A 491 -18.49 -8.58 6.15
C PRO A 491 -17.14 -9.25 6.46
N PRO A 492 -16.72 -9.27 7.73
CA PRO A 492 -17.48 -8.87 8.92
C PRO A 492 -17.40 -7.36 9.26
N ARG A 493 -16.60 -6.58 8.55
CA ARG A 493 -16.43 -5.13 8.81
C ARG A 493 -17.66 -4.32 8.44
N HIS A 494 -18.26 -4.62 7.32
CA HIS A 494 -19.49 -4.00 6.88
C HIS A 494 -20.58 -5.02 6.56
N ASP A 495 -21.76 -4.81 7.13
CA ASP A 495 -22.99 -5.50 6.78
C ASP A 495 -24.07 -4.42 6.61
N PRO A 496 -24.73 -4.31 5.44
CA PRO A 496 -25.82 -3.34 5.23
C PRO A 496 -26.97 -3.46 6.25
N ALA A 497 -27.07 -4.61 6.91
CA ALA A 497 -28.06 -4.85 7.96
C ALA A 497 -27.62 -4.44 9.36
N GLN A 498 -26.40 -3.90 9.54
CA GLN A 498 -25.91 -3.52 10.88
C GLN A 498 -26.43 -2.15 11.33
N SER A 499 -26.41 -1.93 12.66
CA SER A 499 -26.83 -0.69 13.30
C SER A 499 -26.04 0.52 12.81
N LEU A 500 -26.72 1.68 12.73
CA LEU A 500 -26.06 2.97 12.43
C LEU A 500 -24.86 3.24 13.33
N ALA A 501 -24.95 2.90 14.62
CA ALA A 501 -23.86 3.10 15.56
C ALA A 501 -22.61 2.32 15.17
N ILE A 502 -22.76 1.08 14.70
CA ILE A 502 -21.64 0.25 14.23
C ILE A 502 -21.09 0.83 12.93
N ASN A 503 -21.96 1.18 11.97
CA ASN A 503 -21.54 1.77 10.71
C ASN A 503 -20.64 3.00 10.92
N TYR A 504 -21.15 3.99 11.67
CA TYR A 504 -20.38 5.23 11.88
C TYR A 504 -19.16 5.04 12.76
N ALA A 505 -19.20 4.13 13.74
CA ALA A 505 -18.02 3.81 14.53
C ALA A 505 -16.91 3.18 13.68
N TYR A 506 -17.24 2.38 12.66
CA TYR A 506 -16.26 1.76 11.78
C TYR A 506 -15.83 2.69 10.64
N LEU A 507 -16.68 3.67 10.25
CA LEU A 507 -16.30 4.74 9.35
C LEU A 507 -15.22 5.68 9.92
N TYR A 508 -14.91 5.58 11.23
CA TYR A 508 -13.79 6.33 11.79
C TYR A 508 -12.47 6.04 11.04
N VAL A 509 -12.27 4.81 10.52
CA VAL A 509 -11.09 4.46 9.70
C VAL A 509 -10.98 5.37 8.48
N PHE A 510 -12.09 5.73 7.84
CA PHE A 510 -12.08 6.63 6.68
C PHE A 510 -11.72 8.07 7.08
N GLY A 511 -12.22 8.51 8.24
CA GLY A 511 -11.80 9.77 8.86
C GLY A 511 -10.33 9.77 9.27
N HIS A 512 -9.82 8.63 9.77
CA HIS A 512 -8.42 8.41 10.09
C HIS A 512 -7.54 8.59 8.83
N GLU A 513 -7.89 7.93 7.72
CA GLU A 513 -7.17 8.09 6.46
C GLU A 513 -7.24 9.53 5.91
N MET A 514 -8.38 10.22 6.07
CA MET A 514 -8.46 11.65 5.72
C MET A 514 -7.50 12.48 6.55
N THR A 515 -7.41 12.19 7.85
CA THR A 515 -6.59 12.95 8.79
C THR A 515 -5.10 12.75 8.52
N HIS A 516 -4.68 11.59 7.95
CA HIS A 516 -3.31 11.40 7.48
C HIS A 516 -2.86 12.43 6.44
N GLY A 517 -3.79 13.04 5.70
CA GLY A 517 -3.47 14.19 4.85
C GLY A 517 -2.94 15.41 5.62
N PHE A 518 -3.11 15.45 6.93
CA PHE A 518 -2.89 16.59 7.80
C PHE A 518 -2.04 16.27 9.05
N ASP A 519 -1.58 15.05 9.20
CA ASP A 519 -0.67 14.63 10.27
C ASP A 519 0.75 15.22 10.08
N THR A 520 1.72 14.78 10.87
CA THR A 520 3.10 15.27 10.79
C THR A 520 3.78 14.99 9.46
N ASN A 521 3.35 13.97 8.73
CA ASN A 521 3.88 13.58 7.44
C ASN A 521 3.05 14.18 6.29
N GLY A 522 1.75 13.92 6.29
CA GLY A 522 0.85 14.37 5.23
C GLY A 522 0.77 15.88 5.09
N SER A 523 0.86 16.63 6.19
CA SER A 523 0.85 18.09 6.16
C SER A 523 1.98 18.72 5.34
N GLN A 524 3.04 17.96 5.01
CA GLN A 524 4.15 18.42 4.18
C GLN A 524 3.83 18.43 2.67
N TYR A 525 2.69 17.86 2.27
CA TYR A 525 2.28 17.76 0.88
C TYR A 525 1.09 18.69 0.59
N ASP A 526 1.09 19.30 -0.59
CA ASP A 526 0.01 20.17 -1.03
C ASP A 526 -1.20 19.38 -1.58
N LYS A 527 -2.17 20.10 -2.10
CA LYS A 527 -3.39 19.54 -2.70
C LYS A 527 -3.13 18.62 -3.91
N ASN A 528 -1.96 18.74 -4.53
CA ASN A 528 -1.56 17.92 -5.66
C ASN A 528 -0.75 16.68 -5.24
N GLY A 529 -0.48 16.50 -3.94
CA GLY A 529 0.44 15.48 -3.47
C GLY A 529 1.92 15.84 -3.74
N ASP A 530 2.19 17.09 -4.04
CA ASP A 530 3.55 17.61 -4.24
C ASP A 530 4.12 18.07 -2.90
N TYR A 531 5.36 17.65 -2.60
CA TYR A 531 6.07 18.10 -1.41
C TYR A 531 6.29 19.61 -1.46
N ARG A 532 6.03 20.28 -0.35
CA ARG A 532 6.24 21.74 -0.19
C ARG A 532 6.99 22.02 1.11
N GLU A 533 8.04 22.80 1.03
CA GLU A 533 8.68 23.35 2.23
C GLU A 533 7.66 24.18 3.01
N GLY A 534 7.51 23.88 4.32
CA GLY A 534 6.46 24.46 5.16
C GLY A 534 5.07 23.79 5.03
N GLY A 535 4.88 22.90 4.05
CA GLY A 535 3.65 22.13 3.90
C GLY A 535 2.40 22.97 3.70
N ILE A 536 1.32 22.63 4.42
CA ILE A 536 0.05 23.37 4.41
C ILE A 536 0.07 24.62 5.30
N TRP A 537 1.12 24.79 6.13
CA TRP A 537 1.17 25.88 7.12
C TRP A 537 1.53 27.19 6.46
N ALA A 538 0.68 28.20 6.62
CA ALA A 538 0.90 29.52 6.06
C ALA A 538 1.82 30.41 6.92
N SER A 539 2.11 29.99 8.15
CA SER A 539 3.01 30.70 9.07
C SER A 539 3.73 29.75 10.02
N GLU A 540 4.91 30.17 10.48
CA GLU A 540 5.66 29.48 11.53
C GLU A 540 4.87 29.36 12.84
N ALA A 541 3.99 30.32 13.14
CA ALA A 541 3.15 30.28 14.33
C ALA A 541 2.13 29.14 14.27
N ASP A 542 1.49 28.94 13.11
CA ASP A 542 0.55 27.82 12.91
C ASP A 542 1.28 26.46 13.05
N LYS A 543 2.46 26.35 12.44
CA LYS A 543 3.27 25.13 12.54
C LYS A 543 3.68 24.86 13.99
N ALA A 544 4.12 25.88 14.71
CA ALA A 544 4.54 25.77 16.11
C ALA A 544 3.36 25.36 17.03
N GLU A 545 2.16 25.89 16.78
CA GLU A 545 0.97 25.49 17.56
C GLU A 545 0.51 24.06 17.25
N PHE A 546 0.59 23.63 15.98
CA PHE A 546 0.38 22.23 15.59
C PHE A 546 1.36 21.32 16.34
N ASP A 547 2.68 21.65 16.30
CA ASP A 547 3.72 20.85 16.96
C ASP A 547 3.54 20.80 18.48
N ARG A 548 3.08 21.91 19.08
CA ARG A 548 2.74 21.95 20.51
C ARG A 548 1.59 20.98 20.85
N ARG A 549 0.51 20.97 20.06
CA ARG A 549 -0.64 20.07 20.24
C ARG A 549 -0.25 18.62 20.02
N ALA A 550 0.48 18.34 18.94
CA ALA A 550 1.06 17.03 18.65
C ALA A 550 1.96 16.53 19.80
N GLY A 551 2.77 17.43 20.38
CA GLY A 551 3.59 17.12 21.56
C GLY A 551 2.80 16.75 22.81
N LEU A 552 1.55 17.18 22.96
CA LEU A 552 0.66 16.71 24.04
C LEU A 552 0.24 15.26 23.82
N LEU A 553 -0.06 14.86 22.58
CA LEU A 553 -0.32 13.45 22.26
C LEU A 553 0.89 12.56 22.52
N VAL A 554 2.11 13.00 22.15
CA VAL A 554 3.34 12.26 22.46
C VAL A 554 3.45 11.97 23.94
N LYS A 555 3.22 12.98 24.80
CA LYS A 555 3.28 12.82 26.26
C LYS A 555 2.17 11.91 26.79
N TRP A 556 0.95 12.09 26.28
CA TRP A 556 -0.21 11.33 26.70
C TRP A 556 -0.05 9.84 26.37
N PHE A 557 0.25 9.50 25.11
CA PHE A 557 0.48 8.11 24.71
C PHE A 557 1.72 7.50 25.36
N GLY A 558 2.80 8.26 25.53
CA GLY A 558 3.99 7.82 26.26
C GLY A 558 3.79 7.59 27.77
N SER A 559 2.61 7.91 28.32
CA SER A 559 2.28 7.62 29.72
C SER A 559 1.73 6.21 29.95
N PHE A 560 1.23 5.55 28.90
CA PHE A 560 0.63 4.22 29.00
C PHE A 560 1.67 3.11 29.18
N ASP A 561 1.37 2.15 30.06
CA ASP A 561 2.10 0.88 30.16
C ASP A 561 1.58 -0.09 29.11
N VAL A 562 2.46 -0.63 28.26
CA VAL A 562 2.06 -1.48 27.11
C VAL A 562 1.42 -2.80 27.56
N LEU A 563 2.05 -3.51 28.49
CA LEU A 563 1.55 -4.74 29.12
C LEU A 563 1.94 -4.70 30.61
N PRO A 564 1.11 -4.07 31.46
CA PRO A 564 1.49 -3.82 32.86
C PRO A 564 1.78 -5.09 33.66
N ASP A 565 1.16 -6.21 33.33
CA ASP A 565 1.35 -7.48 34.03
C ASP A 565 2.59 -8.24 33.54
N GLU A 566 2.82 -8.28 32.20
CA GLU A 566 3.92 -9.02 31.58
C GLU A 566 5.19 -8.18 31.43
N MET A 567 5.04 -6.87 31.28
CA MET A 567 6.13 -5.90 31.04
C MET A 567 5.98 -4.68 31.96
N PRO A 568 6.08 -4.85 33.29
CA PRO A 568 5.81 -3.76 34.21
C PRO A 568 6.78 -2.59 34.02
N GLY A 569 6.23 -1.37 33.94
CA GLY A 569 6.98 -0.13 33.74
C GLY A 569 7.49 0.14 32.34
N VAL A 570 7.19 -0.72 31.38
CA VAL A 570 7.53 -0.48 29.96
C VAL A 570 6.44 0.40 29.32
N LYS A 571 6.86 1.56 28.85
CA LYS A 571 5.97 2.59 28.29
C LYS A 571 5.84 2.47 26.76
N ALA A 572 4.69 2.93 26.25
CA ALA A 572 4.47 3.09 24.81
C ALA A 572 5.35 4.22 24.23
N GLU A 573 5.73 4.08 22.97
CA GLU A 573 6.58 5.06 22.27
C GLU A 573 5.73 6.10 21.54
N GLY A 574 5.12 7.03 22.29
CA GLY A 574 4.20 8.03 21.74
C GLY A 574 4.77 8.91 20.63
N LYS A 575 6.10 9.03 20.50
CA LYS A 575 6.74 9.75 19.40
C LYS A 575 6.70 8.96 18.09
N VAL A 576 6.95 7.66 18.15
CA VAL A 576 6.91 6.77 16.98
C VAL A 576 5.50 6.68 16.45
N THR A 577 4.50 6.60 17.34
CA THR A 577 3.09 6.42 16.99
C THR A 577 2.33 7.74 16.76
N LEU A 578 3.03 8.88 16.75
CA LEU A 578 2.38 10.20 16.69
C LEU A 578 1.52 10.42 15.45
N PRO A 579 1.96 10.12 14.20
CA PRO A 579 1.13 10.33 13.02
C PRO A 579 -0.20 9.56 13.12
N GLU A 580 -0.12 8.31 13.55
CA GLU A 580 -1.26 7.42 13.74
C GLU A 580 -2.21 7.90 14.83
N ASN A 581 -1.68 8.40 15.94
CA ASN A 581 -2.48 8.93 17.04
C ASN A 581 -3.20 10.23 16.65
N ILE A 582 -2.58 11.07 15.81
CA ILE A 582 -3.23 12.24 15.22
C ILE A 582 -4.37 11.81 14.30
N ALA A 583 -4.13 10.80 13.46
CA ALA A 583 -5.11 10.26 12.53
C ALA A 583 -6.29 9.61 13.26
N ASP A 584 -6.03 8.84 14.33
CA ASP A 584 -7.08 8.25 15.17
C ASP A 584 -7.96 9.32 15.84
N LEU A 585 -7.34 10.35 16.42
CA LEU A 585 -8.09 11.41 17.08
C LEU A 585 -8.97 12.17 16.09
N GLY A 586 -8.41 12.61 14.96
CA GLY A 586 -9.19 13.31 13.93
C GLY A 586 -10.26 12.41 13.31
N GLY A 587 -9.94 11.14 13.06
CA GLY A 587 -10.85 10.16 12.48
C GLY A 587 -12.10 9.93 13.32
N ILE A 588 -11.92 9.70 14.62
CA ILE A 588 -13.09 9.50 15.52
C ILE A 588 -13.90 10.79 15.71
N GLU A 589 -13.25 11.95 15.79
CA GLU A 589 -13.96 13.24 15.92
C GLU A 589 -14.83 13.53 14.68
N ILE A 590 -14.31 13.23 13.49
CA ILE A 590 -15.04 13.39 12.22
C ILE A 590 -16.22 12.41 12.16
N ALA A 591 -15.98 11.13 12.43
CA ALA A 591 -17.01 10.09 12.41
C ALA A 591 -18.10 10.33 13.47
N TRP A 592 -17.70 10.75 14.67
CA TRP A 592 -18.64 11.11 15.74
C TRP A 592 -19.54 12.28 15.33
N GLN A 593 -19.00 13.35 14.78
CA GLN A 593 -19.79 14.49 14.36
C GLN A 593 -20.75 14.13 13.23
N ALA A 594 -20.31 13.35 12.24
CA ALA A 594 -21.17 12.83 11.17
C ALA A 594 -22.31 12.00 11.76
N TYR A 595 -22.02 11.12 12.71
CA TYR A 595 -23.00 10.31 13.41
C TYR A 595 -24.02 11.16 14.17
N ILE A 596 -23.59 12.16 14.94
CA ILE A 596 -24.47 13.08 15.66
C ILE A 596 -25.38 13.84 14.69
N ASN A 597 -24.84 14.33 13.57
CA ASN A 597 -25.64 15.01 12.55
C ASN A 597 -26.71 14.07 11.99
N ARG A 598 -26.39 12.82 11.76
CA ARG A 598 -27.34 11.80 11.30
C ARG A 598 -28.42 11.51 12.34
N LEU A 599 -28.06 11.31 13.60
CA LEU A 599 -29.04 11.08 14.68
C LEU A 599 -30.01 12.24 14.84
N GLN A 600 -29.50 13.47 14.70
CA GLN A 600 -30.33 14.68 14.75
C GLN A 600 -31.31 14.76 13.57
N ALA A 601 -30.81 14.48 12.36
CA ALA A 601 -31.62 14.44 11.14
C ALA A 601 -32.77 13.40 11.23
N ASP A 602 -32.43 12.23 11.82
CA ASP A 602 -33.39 11.14 12.03
C ASP A 602 -34.31 11.38 13.26
N GLY A 603 -34.13 12.50 13.99
CA GLY A 603 -34.99 12.93 15.09
C GLY A 603 -34.83 12.10 16.37
N TYR A 604 -33.64 11.55 16.66
CA TYR A 604 -33.35 10.88 17.94
C TYR A 604 -33.35 11.89 19.10
N THR A 605 -33.98 11.55 20.23
CA THR A 605 -34.02 12.39 21.42
C THR A 605 -34.04 11.58 22.71
N GLY A 606 -33.79 12.23 23.87
CA GLY A 606 -33.93 11.64 25.19
C GLY A 606 -33.07 10.36 25.40
N GLN A 607 -33.67 9.33 25.96
CA GLN A 607 -32.98 8.08 26.29
C GLN A 607 -32.54 7.31 25.03
N GLU A 608 -33.31 7.40 23.95
CA GLU A 608 -32.96 6.75 22.68
C GLU A 608 -31.68 7.36 22.10
N LEU A 609 -31.59 8.71 22.07
CA LEU A 609 -30.36 9.41 21.66
C LEU A 609 -29.18 9.01 22.54
N LYS A 610 -29.37 8.95 23.87
CA LYS A 610 -28.28 8.55 24.79
C LYS A 610 -27.82 7.12 24.51
N LEU A 611 -28.72 6.19 24.28
CA LEU A 611 -28.36 4.80 23.95
C LEU A 611 -27.58 4.73 22.65
N MET A 612 -28.01 5.42 21.60
CA MET A 612 -27.32 5.43 20.32
C MET A 612 -25.91 6.03 20.45
N LYS A 613 -25.76 7.12 21.20
CA LYS A 613 -24.47 7.72 21.52
C LYS A 613 -23.55 6.73 22.25
N GLN A 614 -24.04 6.00 23.25
CA GLN A 614 -23.26 4.97 23.95
C GLN A 614 -22.83 3.85 23.03
N ARG A 615 -23.71 3.37 22.15
CA ARG A 615 -23.45 2.32 21.17
C ARG A 615 -22.29 2.65 20.23
N PHE A 616 -22.15 3.91 19.82
CA PHE A 616 -21.01 4.33 18.99
C PHE A 616 -19.66 4.06 19.68
N PHE A 617 -19.51 4.49 20.93
CA PHE A 617 -18.25 4.28 21.66
C PHE A 617 -17.99 2.80 21.98
N LEU A 618 -19.07 2.03 22.26
CA LEU A 618 -18.93 0.57 22.44
C LEU A 618 -18.51 -0.10 21.14
N ALA A 619 -19.06 0.30 20.00
CA ALA A 619 -18.68 -0.21 18.68
C ALA A 619 -17.23 0.16 18.32
N TYR A 620 -16.82 1.41 18.58
CA TYR A 620 -15.43 1.83 18.39
C TYR A 620 -14.46 0.98 19.23
N ALA A 621 -14.74 0.78 20.50
CA ALA A 621 -13.89 -0.04 21.36
C ALA A 621 -13.89 -1.52 20.95
N ASN A 622 -15.01 -2.02 20.40
CA ASN A 622 -15.13 -3.37 19.87
C ASN A 622 -14.32 -3.55 18.57
N GLU A 623 -14.23 -2.56 17.71
CA GLU A 623 -13.38 -2.59 16.51
C GLU A 623 -11.92 -2.95 16.88
N TRP A 624 -11.45 -2.43 17.99
CA TRP A 624 -10.11 -2.68 18.50
C TRP A 624 -9.99 -3.92 19.41
N CYS A 625 -11.04 -4.75 19.52
CA CYS A 625 -11.03 -5.94 20.36
C CYS A 625 -9.98 -6.95 19.88
N ALA A 626 -8.85 -6.97 20.56
CA ALA A 626 -7.74 -7.86 20.26
C ALA A 626 -6.96 -8.23 21.54
N LYS A 627 -6.30 -9.40 21.52
CA LYS A 627 -5.41 -9.87 22.56
C LYS A 627 -4.02 -10.16 21.99
N TYR A 628 -3.01 -9.68 22.70
CA TYR A 628 -1.61 -9.82 22.32
C TYR A 628 -0.73 -10.02 23.55
N GLY A 629 0.44 -10.60 23.37
CA GLY A 629 1.43 -10.82 24.43
C GLY A 629 2.74 -10.12 24.15
N GLN A 630 3.73 -10.32 25.04
CA GLN A 630 5.04 -9.67 24.98
C GLN A 630 5.72 -9.80 23.61
N LYS A 631 5.68 -10.96 22.96
CA LYS A 631 6.31 -11.14 21.65
C LYS A 631 5.74 -10.22 20.57
N HIS A 632 4.44 -9.92 20.63
CA HIS A 632 3.81 -8.96 19.73
C HIS A 632 4.33 -7.55 19.99
N VAL A 633 4.35 -7.13 21.25
CA VAL A 633 4.88 -5.81 21.66
C VAL A 633 6.35 -5.68 21.26
N ASP A 634 7.16 -6.71 21.53
CA ASP A 634 8.59 -6.73 21.19
C ASP A 634 8.79 -6.55 19.67
N TYR A 635 7.99 -7.24 18.87
CA TYR A 635 8.11 -7.19 17.41
C TYR A 635 7.54 -5.88 16.84
N PHE A 636 6.29 -5.51 17.16
CA PHE A 636 5.62 -4.37 16.56
C PHE A 636 6.02 -3.04 17.21
N SER A 637 5.87 -2.91 18.53
CA SER A 637 6.08 -1.61 19.19
C SER A 637 7.55 -1.24 19.36
N PHE A 638 8.46 -2.23 19.47
CA PHE A 638 9.89 -1.98 19.68
C PHE A 638 10.76 -2.42 18.51
N GLY A 639 10.17 -2.90 17.42
CA GLY A 639 10.90 -3.28 16.22
C GLY A 639 11.92 -4.40 16.43
N LYS A 640 11.82 -5.19 17.52
CA LYS A 640 12.73 -6.31 17.76
C LYS A 640 12.59 -7.34 16.66
N GLU A 641 13.69 -7.70 16.00
CA GLU A 641 13.72 -8.63 14.87
C GLU A 641 12.97 -8.14 13.61
N ARG A 642 12.59 -6.86 13.55
CA ARG A 642 12.04 -6.22 12.33
C ARG A 642 13.15 -5.47 11.60
N SER A 643 13.19 -5.61 10.27
CA SER A 643 14.09 -4.83 9.41
C SER A 643 13.67 -3.37 9.23
N GLU A 644 12.38 -3.08 9.43
CA GLU A 644 11.73 -1.79 9.19
C GLU A 644 11.60 -0.93 10.44
N GLY A 645 12.12 -1.40 11.59
CA GLY A 645 11.96 -0.72 12.86
C GLY A 645 10.60 -0.95 13.53
N PRO A 646 10.21 -0.15 14.53
CA PRO A 646 8.91 -0.26 15.19
C PRO A 646 7.76 0.11 14.26
N ASP A 647 6.60 -0.51 14.51
CA ASP A 647 5.36 -0.17 13.81
C ASP A 647 4.88 1.22 14.26
N PRO A 648 4.40 2.09 13.35
CA PRO A 648 3.93 3.42 13.71
C PRO A 648 2.60 3.44 14.47
N HIS A 649 1.88 2.31 14.53
CA HIS A 649 0.58 2.26 15.22
C HIS A 649 0.72 2.00 16.72
N SER A 650 -0.10 2.69 17.51
CA SER A 650 -0.31 2.33 18.89
C SER A 650 -1.03 0.98 19.02
N LEU A 651 -0.81 0.26 20.13
CA LEU A 651 -1.52 -0.99 20.37
C LEU A 651 -3.04 -0.76 20.51
N ASN A 652 -3.83 -1.77 20.21
CA ASN A 652 -5.29 -1.70 20.19
C ASN A 652 -5.91 -1.08 21.46
N LYS A 653 -5.34 -1.40 22.63
CA LYS A 653 -5.79 -0.85 23.90
C LYS A 653 -5.54 0.66 24.00
N GLU A 654 -4.38 1.12 23.55
CA GLU A 654 -4.03 2.55 23.56
C GLU A 654 -4.83 3.32 22.52
N ARG A 655 -5.17 2.74 21.38
CA ARG A 655 -6.08 3.36 20.38
C ARG A 655 -7.48 3.61 20.92
N VAL A 656 -7.91 2.88 21.95
CA VAL A 656 -9.16 3.15 22.69
C VAL A 656 -8.92 4.08 23.88
N ASN A 657 -8.06 3.68 24.81
CA ASN A 657 -7.86 4.39 26.08
C ASN A 657 -7.09 5.71 25.93
N GLY A 658 -6.32 5.87 24.87
CA GLY A 658 -5.59 7.11 24.56
C GLY A 658 -6.42 8.14 23.81
N ILE A 659 -7.40 7.68 23.04
CA ILE A 659 -8.22 8.55 22.19
C ILE A 659 -9.49 9.04 22.90
N LEU A 660 -10.29 8.14 23.49
CA LEU A 660 -11.62 8.49 24.03
C LEU A 660 -11.59 9.53 25.16
N PRO A 661 -10.55 9.61 26.00
CA PRO A 661 -10.45 10.68 26.99
C PRO A 661 -10.40 12.12 26.44
N ASN A 662 -10.21 12.26 25.13
CA ASN A 662 -10.28 13.56 24.45
C ASN A 662 -11.67 13.90 23.90
N MET A 663 -12.65 12.98 24.03
CA MET A 663 -14.02 13.14 23.53
C MET A 663 -14.96 13.59 24.66
N ASP A 664 -15.48 14.82 24.60
CA ASP A 664 -16.32 15.40 25.66
C ASP A 664 -17.55 14.56 26.00
N ASP A 665 -18.30 14.12 25.01
CA ASP A 665 -19.52 13.32 25.19
C ASP A 665 -19.26 11.97 25.92
N TRP A 666 -18.06 11.41 25.81
CA TRP A 666 -17.73 10.13 26.43
C TRP A 666 -17.83 10.17 27.96
N TYR A 667 -17.50 11.30 28.59
CA TYR A 667 -17.52 11.46 30.05
C TYR A 667 -18.94 11.31 30.61
N ASP A 668 -19.89 12.04 30.05
CA ASP A 668 -21.29 12.04 30.52
C ASP A 668 -22.00 10.71 30.21
N LEU A 669 -21.63 10.07 29.08
CA LEU A 669 -22.24 8.81 28.68
C LEU A 669 -21.83 7.62 29.55
N PHE A 670 -20.60 7.64 30.08
CA PHE A 670 -20.06 6.53 30.87
C PHE A 670 -19.75 6.90 32.33
N GLY A 671 -20.10 8.11 32.78
CA GLY A 671 -19.96 8.57 34.16
C GLY A 671 -18.51 8.74 34.61
N VAL A 672 -17.62 9.07 33.68
CA VAL A 672 -16.18 9.28 33.96
C VAL A 672 -16.01 10.61 34.69
N LYS A 673 -15.18 10.61 35.74
CA LYS A 673 -15.09 11.73 36.69
C LYS A 673 -13.66 11.91 37.21
N PRO A 674 -13.35 13.06 37.82
CA PRO A 674 -12.07 13.27 38.48
C PRO A 674 -11.71 12.15 39.47
N GLY A 675 -10.49 11.63 39.35
CA GLY A 675 -9.99 10.48 40.12
C GLY A 675 -9.98 9.16 39.33
N ASP A 676 -10.71 9.04 38.22
CA ASP A 676 -10.58 7.92 37.32
C ASP A 676 -9.27 8.04 36.52
N LYS A 677 -8.64 6.90 36.16
CA LYS A 677 -7.28 6.88 35.55
C LYS A 677 -7.20 7.53 34.18
N LEU A 678 -8.30 7.45 33.40
CA LEU A 678 -8.39 8.03 32.07
C LEU A 678 -9.01 9.45 32.08
N TYR A 679 -9.27 10.02 33.29
CA TYR A 679 -9.85 11.36 33.35
C TYR A 679 -8.85 12.43 32.92
N LEU A 680 -9.22 13.22 31.93
CA LEU A 680 -8.57 14.47 31.56
C LEU A 680 -9.50 15.63 31.92
N ALA A 681 -8.99 16.65 32.61
CA ALA A 681 -9.75 17.88 32.79
C ALA A 681 -10.06 18.52 31.40
N PRO A 682 -11.17 19.25 31.25
CA PRO A 682 -11.54 19.83 29.94
C PRO A 682 -10.41 20.63 29.27
N ALA A 683 -9.58 21.34 30.06
CA ALA A 683 -8.46 22.11 29.55
C ALA A 683 -7.26 21.24 29.09
N ASP A 684 -7.23 19.98 29.52
CA ASP A 684 -6.13 19.03 29.20
C ASP A 684 -6.49 18.10 28.03
N ARG A 685 -7.76 18.14 27.55
CA ARG A 685 -8.20 17.38 26.39
C ARG A 685 -7.55 17.91 25.13
N ILE A 686 -7.08 17.01 24.31
CA ILE A 686 -6.27 17.36 23.14
C ILE A 686 -7.19 17.43 21.91
N HIS A 687 -7.24 18.60 21.29
CA HIS A 687 -7.95 18.84 20.03
C HIS A 687 -6.98 19.42 19.02
N ILE A 688 -6.88 18.81 17.86
CA ILE A 688 -6.02 19.27 16.77
C ILE A 688 -6.87 19.95 15.69
N TRP A 689 -7.93 19.29 15.26
CA TRP A 689 -8.78 19.75 14.15
C TRP A 689 -10.14 20.28 14.58
#